data_a33b6f69d3ef67236cfc64a4f45d6197
#
_entry.id   a33b6f69d3ef67236cfc64a4f45d6197
#
_cell.length_a   1.000
_cell.length_b   1.000
_cell.length_c   1.000
_cell.angle_alpha   90.00
_cell.angle_beta   90.00
_cell.angle_gamma   90.00
#
_symmetry.space_group_name_H-M   'P 1'
#
loop_
_entity.id
_entity.type
_entity.pdbx_description
1 polymer ?
#
loop_
_entity_poly.entity_id
_entity_poly.type
_entity_poly.pdbx_seq_one_letter_code
_entity_poly.pdbx_strand_id
1 'polypeptide(L)'
;MQEDKTVKIIDYVILFFSFLFLGSFTNSIFINQVGYYFALLFILIRGVYTRKNPFIKTGLEIPFLLFIIVEIISTILSYKTDQAATNMLKRVLLLPIVYFVTASAWDLKRVKFFFNTYITFAFISAVIYIVNSYDYFIKGLFQITGSGPGIFQYPITTSILASFTIIFLFAFLIHEKRDWKYKLLVFVAFSIALLSIIATYKRTGWLGMAAGMSFIILMKRKWFYILPLVIIIVASFFAEKNYSNVRFFSFDGNKIELQTILNTEGRASSVTKIDDEVYISDYEGGLAELNNNKQLNYIEDTPMPILDFQRVNDSLYSAWLVDTRFRIYKKDNEKFIFSHEFASPGLTEDYRLFNQNIYTIDKDSGLTVMNAKNGQRLYRNPLDDIYYKVDVNDSLLVLRSRDSRIVVYSMSKGIPVNKLYDQKFAKKIHIDWLDGTTVYMQGEAKFHKIENGKASILSDNKIDPILHISKRKGSFYAVDLANEFVRLNFDKGSLTIDRLGTFKSLPYDFQLFDDMLITTTYKQGRIASIFDPYLPSNFVRVSLWKAGWQMFLDHPLFGVGDIDLAELYIKYKSPYDKEIQGHLHNNYIHILAILGITGFIAIMWILGKIFYLNLKVYNKFKDKEFIGSLALGAAGCFVSFLVSGLTEWNFGDHEIITMIWFITGLNITLYLRKKEAG
;
A
#
# COMPACT_ATOMS: atom_id res chain seq x y z
N MET A 1 53.75 2.87 23.15
CA MET A 1 53.54 3.79 22.03
C MET A 1 52.41 4.74 22.39
N GLN A 2 52.69 6.03 22.59
CA GLN A 2 51.64 7.03 22.75
C GLN A 2 50.75 6.99 21.50
N GLU A 3 49.49 6.69 21.66
CA GLU A 3 48.52 6.80 20.55
C GLU A 3 48.49 8.24 20.05
N ASP A 4 48.69 8.43 18.75
CA ASP A 4 48.68 9.75 18.11
C ASP A 4 47.37 10.46 18.42
N LYS A 5 47.44 11.65 19.04
CA LYS A 5 46.30 12.45 19.46
C LYS A 5 45.36 12.76 18.28
N THR A 6 45.94 12.93 17.08
CA THR A 6 45.17 13.19 15.85
C THR A 6 44.36 11.97 15.44
N VAL A 7 44.92 10.77 15.53
CA VAL A 7 44.18 9.52 15.22
C VAL A 7 43.00 9.34 16.17
N LYS A 8 43.15 9.62 17.46
CA LYS A 8 42.06 9.58 18.43
C LYS A 8 40.93 10.54 18.08
N ILE A 9 41.25 11.76 17.68
CA ILE A 9 40.25 12.75 17.26
C ILE A 9 39.46 12.24 16.04
N ILE A 10 40.16 11.73 15.02
CA ILE A 10 39.54 11.16 13.83
C ILE A 10 38.64 9.98 14.21
N ASP A 11 39.05 9.11 15.12
CA ASP A 11 38.25 7.98 15.60
C ASP A 11 36.99 8.42 16.34
N TYR A 12 37.00 9.50 17.11
CA TYR A 12 35.80 10.09 17.72
C TYR A 12 34.87 10.68 16.70
N VAL A 13 35.38 11.35 15.67
CA VAL A 13 34.58 11.89 14.57
C VAL A 13 33.91 10.77 13.77
N ILE A 14 34.63 9.69 13.45
CA ILE A 14 34.04 8.50 12.81
C ILE A 14 32.93 7.91 13.70
N LEU A 15 33.17 7.80 15.02
CA LEU A 15 32.19 7.27 15.94
C LEU A 15 30.92 8.15 16.02
N PHE A 16 31.07 9.48 16.02
CA PHE A 16 29.98 10.43 16.03
C PHE A 16 29.09 10.29 14.78
N PHE A 17 29.70 10.29 13.59
CA PHE A 17 28.94 10.11 12.34
C PHE A 17 28.35 8.71 12.22
N SER A 18 29.03 7.67 12.73
CA SER A 18 28.45 6.33 12.84
C SER A 18 27.24 6.30 13.77
N PHE A 19 27.26 7.05 14.87
CA PHE A 19 26.10 7.19 15.77
C PHE A 19 24.91 7.84 15.05
N LEU A 20 25.11 8.91 14.28
CA LEU A 20 24.07 9.53 13.46
C LEU A 20 23.50 8.55 12.43
N PHE A 21 24.37 7.80 11.76
CA PHE A 21 23.96 6.77 10.80
C PHE A 21 23.07 5.71 11.46
N LEU A 22 23.47 5.18 12.62
CA LEU A 22 22.75 4.12 13.31
C LEU A 22 21.42 4.61 13.94
N GLY A 23 21.42 5.82 14.48
CA GLY A 23 20.24 6.41 15.10
C GLY A 23 19.16 6.82 14.12
N SER A 24 19.47 6.90 12.84
CA SER A 24 18.55 7.41 11.81
C SER A 24 17.97 6.34 10.89
N PHE A 25 18.31 5.08 11.03
CA PHE A 25 17.80 3.99 10.19
C PHE A 25 16.27 3.95 10.07
N THR A 26 15.58 4.21 11.16
CA THR A 26 14.12 4.05 11.25
C THR A 26 13.37 5.37 11.20
N ASN A 27 14.06 6.51 11.00
CA ASN A 27 13.41 7.81 11.13
C ASN A 27 13.84 8.90 10.14
N SER A 28 15.06 8.84 9.53
CA SER A 28 15.51 9.90 8.63
C SER A 28 16.55 9.43 7.62
N ILE A 29 16.18 9.38 6.34
CA ILE A 29 17.11 9.09 5.23
C ILE A 29 18.24 10.12 5.17
N PHE A 30 17.91 11.40 5.29
CA PHE A 30 18.89 12.49 5.19
C PHE A 30 19.98 12.38 6.26
N ILE A 31 19.61 12.23 7.54
CA ILE A 31 20.58 12.08 8.64
C ILE A 31 21.39 10.79 8.46
N ASN A 32 20.75 9.72 7.98
CA ASN A 32 21.41 8.45 7.67
C ASN A 32 22.52 8.63 6.64
N GLN A 33 22.24 9.29 5.53
CA GLN A 33 23.22 9.57 4.48
C GLN A 33 24.34 10.48 4.96
N VAL A 34 24.04 11.55 5.68
CA VAL A 34 25.03 12.43 6.28
C VAL A 34 25.97 11.63 7.19
N GLY A 35 25.41 10.83 8.10
CA GLY A 35 26.19 9.96 8.98
C GLY A 35 27.11 9.01 8.20
N TYR A 36 26.58 8.36 7.18
CA TYR A 36 27.33 7.41 6.35
C TYR A 36 28.46 8.07 5.56
N TYR A 37 28.17 9.10 4.77
CA TYR A 37 29.18 9.69 3.87
C TYR A 37 30.29 10.39 4.64
N PHE A 38 29.97 11.12 5.72
CA PHE A 38 31.00 11.74 6.54
C PHE A 38 31.82 10.71 7.32
N ALA A 39 31.21 9.66 7.88
CA ALA A 39 31.97 8.59 8.51
C ALA A 39 32.93 7.92 7.52
N LEU A 40 32.49 7.62 6.30
CA LEU A 40 33.30 7.03 5.25
C LEU A 40 34.46 7.95 4.85
N LEU A 41 34.18 9.26 4.69
CA LEU A 41 35.21 10.27 4.41
C LEU A 41 36.30 10.27 5.49
N PHE A 42 35.94 10.30 6.77
CA PHE A 42 36.94 10.31 7.87
C PHE A 42 37.65 8.97 8.01
N ILE A 43 37.07 7.84 7.62
CA ILE A 43 37.78 6.54 7.50
C ILE A 43 38.85 6.62 6.41
N LEU A 44 38.56 7.22 5.26
CA LEU A 44 39.53 7.43 4.19
C LEU A 44 40.65 8.37 4.65
N ILE A 45 40.33 9.51 5.30
CA ILE A 45 41.32 10.44 5.88
C ILE A 45 42.22 9.70 6.88
N ARG A 46 41.64 8.87 7.76
CA ARG A 46 42.39 8.03 8.70
C ARG A 46 43.34 7.08 7.98
N GLY A 47 42.90 6.44 6.91
CA GLY A 47 43.69 5.52 6.09
C GLY A 47 44.91 6.22 5.47
N VAL A 48 44.71 7.41 4.88
CA VAL A 48 45.77 8.24 4.31
C VAL A 48 46.72 8.70 5.39
N TYR A 49 46.23 9.25 6.50
CA TYR A 49 47.06 9.73 7.62
C TYR A 49 47.91 8.63 8.24
N THR A 50 47.37 7.46 8.47
CA THR A 50 48.07 6.32 9.07
C THR A 50 48.85 5.49 8.06
N ARG A 51 48.74 5.78 6.75
CA ARG A 51 49.27 4.99 5.63
C ARG A 51 48.87 3.51 5.69
N LYS A 52 47.68 3.22 6.19
CA LYS A 52 47.12 1.85 6.30
C LYS A 52 45.80 1.77 5.56
N ASN A 53 45.60 0.70 4.79
CA ASN A 53 44.27 0.45 4.19
C ASN A 53 43.28 0.16 5.30
N PRO A 54 42.23 0.99 5.46
CA PRO A 54 41.20 0.77 6.48
C PRO A 54 40.23 -0.36 6.14
N PHE A 55 40.17 -0.78 4.86
CA PHE A 55 39.18 -1.75 4.39
C PHE A 55 39.73 -3.17 4.39
N ILE A 56 38.91 -4.09 4.81
CA ILE A 56 39.19 -5.53 4.89
C ILE A 56 38.47 -6.24 3.74
N LYS A 57 39.09 -7.23 3.13
CA LYS A 57 38.46 -8.08 2.12
C LYS A 57 37.27 -8.84 2.75
N THR A 58 36.09 -8.65 2.18
CA THR A 58 34.83 -9.21 2.69
C THR A 58 34.44 -10.51 1.99
N GLY A 59 35.02 -10.76 0.80
CA GLY A 59 34.64 -11.84 -0.10
C GLY A 59 33.42 -11.49 -0.99
N LEU A 60 32.94 -10.25 -0.94
CA LEU A 60 31.85 -9.74 -1.80
C LEU A 60 32.38 -8.92 -3.00
N GLU A 61 33.67 -8.71 -3.09
CA GLU A 61 34.31 -7.83 -4.09
C GLU A 61 33.98 -8.26 -5.52
N ILE A 62 34.11 -9.54 -5.84
CA ILE A 62 33.84 -10.05 -7.20
C ILE A 62 32.35 -9.97 -7.54
N PRO A 63 31.41 -10.45 -6.70
CA PRO A 63 29.97 -10.25 -6.93
C PRO A 63 29.57 -8.78 -7.08
N PHE A 64 30.13 -7.88 -6.27
CA PHE A 64 29.85 -6.44 -6.39
C PHE A 64 30.39 -5.86 -7.69
N LEU A 65 31.62 -6.25 -8.09
CA LEU A 65 32.19 -5.80 -9.36
C LEU A 65 31.36 -6.26 -10.55
N LEU A 66 30.93 -7.53 -10.56
CA LEU A 66 30.05 -8.05 -11.61
C LEU A 66 28.73 -7.27 -11.67
N PHE A 67 28.11 -7.02 -10.51
CA PHE A 67 26.89 -6.24 -10.43
C PHE A 67 27.08 -4.81 -11.00
N ILE A 68 28.17 -4.13 -10.63
CA ILE A 68 28.49 -2.77 -11.14
C ILE A 68 28.66 -2.80 -12.67
N ILE A 69 29.37 -3.80 -13.23
CA ILE A 69 29.57 -3.93 -14.66
C ILE A 69 28.21 -4.11 -15.36
N VAL A 70 27.36 -4.96 -14.85
CA VAL A 70 26.02 -5.18 -15.43
C VAL A 70 25.16 -3.92 -15.36
N GLU A 71 25.18 -3.20 -14.23
CA GLU A 71 24.48 -1.93 -14.06
C GLU A 71 24.96 -0.88 -15.09
N ILE A 72 26.26 -0.78 -15.34
CA ILE A 72 26.81 0.13 -16.35
C ILE A 72 26.32 -0.25 -17.74
N ILE A 73 26.40 -1.53 -18.12
CA ILE A 73 25.95 -1.99 -19.44
C ILE A 73 24.43 -1.76 -19.60
N SER A 74 23.63 -2.13 -18.60
CA SER A 74 22.19 -1.92 -18.62
C SER A 74 21.84 -0.43 -18.71
N THR A 75 22.57 0.44 -18.02
CA THR A 75 22.39 1.90 -18.09
C THR A 75 22.66 2.43 -19.52
N ILE A 76 23.74 1.99 -20.17
CA ILE A 76 24.08 2.41 -21.52
C ILE A 76 23.01 1.98 -22.53
N LEU A 77 22.41 0.80 -22.33
CA LEU A 77 21.39 0.22 -23.20
C LEU A 77 19.95 0.68 -22.83
N SER A 78 19.80 1.50 -21.78
CA SER A 78 18.49 1.89 -21.26
C SER A 78 17.72 2.84 -22.16
N TYR A 79 16.41 2.75 -22.12
CA TYR A 79 15.48 3.72 -22.74
C TYR A 79 15.63 5.16 -22.20
N LYS A 80 16.08 5.31 -20.94
CA LYS A 80 16.26 6.60 -20.25
C LYS A 80 17.59 6.61 -19.53
N THR A 81 18.68 6.80 -20.29
CA THR A 81 20.05 6.70 -19.79
C THR A 81 20.32 7.60 -18.56
N ASP A 82 19.84 8.84 -18.56
CA ASP A 82 20.05 9.79 -17.44
C ASP A 82 19.40 9.30 -16.14
N GLN A 83 18.17 8.77 -16.25
CA GLN A 83 17.46 8.22 -15.09
C GLN A 83 18.13 6.94 -14.60
N ALA A 84 18.49 6.04 -15.52
CA ALA A 84 19.19 4.80 -15.21
C ALA A 84 20.56 5.09 -14.55
N ALA A 85 21.32 6.06 -15.04
CA ALA A 85 22.58 6.46 -14.45
C ALA A 85 22.40 6.99 -13.00
N THR A 86 21.37 7.79 -12.78
CA THR A 86 21.06 8.32 -11.44
C THR A 86 20.69 7.20 -10.47
N ASN A 87 19.89 6.23 -10.90
CA ASN A 87 19.49 5.10 -10.05
C ASN A 87 20.64 4.13 -9.81
N MET A 88 21.44 3.82 -10.84
CA MET A 88 22.68 3.05 -10.72
C MET A 88 23.60 3.66 -9.67
N LEU A 89 23.87 4.96 -9.75
CA LEU A 89 24.74 5.65 -8.77
C LEU A 89 24.19 5.52 -7.35
N LYS A 90 22.89 5.71 -7.14
CA LYS A 90 22.26 5.52 -5.82
C LYS A 90 22.51 4.11 -5.27
N ARG A 91 22.41 3.06 -6.09
CA ARG A 91 22.62 1.67 -5.64
C ARG A 91 24.09 1.37 -5.39
N VAL A 92 24.97 1.75 -6.32
CA VAL A 92 26.41 1.49 -6.22
C VAL A 92 27.02 2.20 -5.02
N LEU A 93 26.57 3.43 -4.72
CA LEU A 93 27.05 4.20 -3.57
C LEU A 93 26.63 3.62 -2.20
N LEU A 94 25.69 2.66 -2.16
CA LEU A 94 25.32 1.97 -0.92
C LEU A 94 26.15 0.71 -0.66
N LEU A 95 26.80 0.12 -1.66
CA LEU A 95 27.64 -1.08 -1.50
C LEU A 95 28.80 -0.88 -0.52
N PRO A 96 29.49 0.29 -0.48
CA PRO A 96 30.56 0.54 0.47
C PRO A 96 30.13 0.57 1.94
N ILE A 97 28.81 0.56 2.27
CA ILE A 97 28.33 0.46 3.65
C ILE A 97 28.89 -0.79 4.35
N VAL A 98 29.00 -1.91 3.63
CA VAL A 98 29.60 -3.13 4.18
C VAL A 98 31.02 -2.87 4.66
N TYR A 99 31.83 -2.16 3.86
CA TYR A 99 33.23 -1.82 4.19
C TYR A 99 33.32 -0.74 5.26
N PHE A 100 32.44 0.26 5.21
CA PHE A 100 32.31 1.26 6.27
C PHE A 100 32.09 0.60 7.63
N VAL A 101 31.14 -0.32 7.71
CA VAL A 101 30.80 -1.01 8.96
C VAL A 101 31.98 -1.87 9.45
N THR A 102 32.64 -2.63 8.55
CA THR A 102 33.80 -3.44 8.92
C THR A 102 34.99 -2.62 9.37
N ALA A 103 35.15 -1.41 8.83
CA ALA A 103 36.22 -0.48 9.22
C ALA A 103 35.92 0.23 10.55
N SER A 104 34.65 0.54 10.84
CA SER A 104 34.24 1.27 12.05
C SER A 104 34.04 0.38 13.27
N ALA A 105 33.53 -0.85 13.06
CA ALA A 105 33.21 -1.82 14.12
C ALA A 105 34.35 -2.82 14.34
N TRP A 106 35.58 -2.36 14.53
CA TRP A 106 36.77 -3.21 14.53
C TRP A 106 36.97 -4.12 15.75
N ASP A 107 36.18 -3.97 16.81
CA ASP A 107 36.23 -4.82 17.99
C ASP A 107 34.81 -5.17 18.50
N LEU A 108 34.70 -6.16 19.39
CA LEU A 108 33.44 -6.60 19.93
C LEU A 108 32.67 -5.51 20.72
N LYS A 109 33.43 -4.59 21.36
CA LYS A 109 32.86 -3.48 22.12
C LYS A 109 32.13 -2.52 21.19
N ARG A 110 32.72 -2.20 20.02
CA ARG A 110 32.10 -1.37 18.99
C ARG A 110 30.96 -2.08 18.27
N VAL A 111 31.08 -3.38 18.00
CA VAL A 111 29.94 -4.15 17.47
C VAL A 111 28.73 -4.09 18.41
N LYS A 112 28.97 -4.27 19.73
CA LYS A 112 27.92 -4.12 20.74
C LYS A 112 27.35 -2.70 20.76
N PHE A 113 28.20 -1.68 20.68
CA PHE A 113 27.76 -0.29 20.64
C PHE A 113 26.90 -0.03 19.40
N PHE A 114 27.31 -0.46 18.22
CA PHE A 114 26.56 -0.29 16.97
C PHE A 114 25.20 -0.97 17.05
N PHE A 115 25.17 -2.21 17.47
CA PHE A 115 23.93 -2.95 17.59
C PHE A 115 22.98 -2.34 18.64
N ASN A 116 23.48 -2.00 19.83
CA ASN A 116 22.66 -1.41 20.89
C ASN A 116 22.12 -0.04 20.50
N THR A 117 22.92 0.79 19.82
CA THR A 117 22.48 2.09 19.30
C THR A 117 21.32 1.90 18.32
N TYR A 118 21.46 1.00 17.34
CA TYR A 118 20.40 0.69 16.40
C TYR A 118 19.13 0.23 17.13
N ILE A 119 19.20 -0.76 18.02
CA ILE A 119 18.03 -1.29 18.74
C ILE A 119 17.36 -0.22 19.60
N THR A 120 18.13 0.64 20.28
CA THR A 120 17.58 1.72 21.10
C THR A 120 16.76 2.71 20.26
N PHE A 121 17.31 3.18 19.13
CA PHE A 121 16.59 4.11 18.26
C PHE A 121 15.42 3.45 17.54
N ALA A 122 15.53 2.18 17.14
CA ALA A 122 14.41 1.43 16.58
C ALA A 122 13.27 1.27 17.60
N PHE A 123 13.60 1.03 18.87
CA PHE A 123 12.61 1.00 19.96
C PHE A 123 11.92 2.35 20.16
N ILE A 124 12.68 3.44 20.22
CA ILE A 124 12.13 4.80 20.35
C ILE A 124 11.21 5.10 19.17
N SER A 125 11.64 4.81 17.95
CA SER A 125 10.82 4.99 16.75
C SER A 125 9.54 4.16 16.79
N ALA A 126 9.59 2.92 17.30
CA ALA A 126 8.41 2.08 17.47
C ALA A 126 7.40 2.68 18.47
N VAL A 127 7.87 3.20 19.59
CA VAL A 127 7.01 3.89 20.58
C VAL A 127 6.35 5.12 19.96
N ILE A 128 7.13 5.98 19.30
CA ILE A 128 6.62 7.18 18.64
C ILE A 128 5.58 6.79 17.57
N TYR A 129 5.86 5.74 16.79
CA TYR A 129 4.94 5.25 15.76
C TYR A 129 3.61 4.79 16.36
N ILE A 130 3.63 4.01 17.46
CA ILE A 130 2.42 3.53 18.14
C ILE A 130 1.59 4.71 18.65
N VAL A 131 2.22 5.67 19.34
CA VAL A 131 1.52 6.83 19.90
C VAL A 131 0.84 7.65 18.79
N ASN A 132 1.55 7.93 17.70
CA ASN A 132 0.99 8.74 16.63
C ASN A 132 0.03 7.96 15.71
N SER A 133 0.05 6.63 15.76
CA SER A 133 -0.89 5.79 14.98
C SER A 133 -2.09 5.31 15.78
N TYR A 134 -2.23 5.74 17.04
CA TYR A 134 -3.27 5.24 17.94
C TYR A 134 -4.68 5.36 17.34
N ASP A 135 -5.05 6.52 16.83
CA ASP A 135 -6.36 6.74 16.22
C ASP A 135 -6.57 5.87 14.99
N TYR A 136 -5.54 5.76 14.13
CA TYR A 136 -5.56 4.87 12.96
C TYR A 136 -5.69 3.41 13.37
N PHE A 137 -4.99 3.01 14.42
CA PHE A 137 -5.03 1.65 14.95
C PHE A 137 -6.43 1.30 15.48
N ILE A 138 -7.02 2.16 16.31
CA ILE A 138 -8.37 1.95 16.85
C ILE A 138 -9.43 1.94 15.74
N LYS A 139 -9.38 2.91 14.82
CA LYS A 139 -10.28 2.93 13.66
C LYS A 139 -10.10 1.69 12.79
N GLY A 140 -8.86 1.25 12.57
CA GLY A 140 -8.54 0.08 11.77
C GLY A 140 -9.02 -1.26 12.36
N LEU A 141 -9.21 -1.37 13.67
CA LEU A 141 -9.82 -2.55 14.29
C LEU A 141 -11.30 -2.73 13.92
N PHE A 142 -11.99 -1.63 13.61
CA PHE A 142 -13.42 -1.59 13.35
C PHE A 142 -13.79 -1.19 11.91
N GLN A 143 -12.82 -0.72 11.14
CA GLN A 143 -12.99 -0.26 9.76
C GLN A 143 -11.96 -0.90 8.84
N ILE A 144 -12.25 -0.92 7.53
CA ILE A 144 -11.30 -1.39 6.51
C ILE A 144 -10.30 -0.27 6.24
N THR A 145 -9.10 -0.37 6.80
CA THR A 145 -8.01 0.54 6.49
C THR A 145 -6.97 -0.14 5.62
N GLY A 146 -6.56 0.53 4.56
CA GLY A 146 -5.51 0.03 3.66
C GLY A 146 -4.10 0.16 4.24
N SER A 147 -3.88 1.09 5.19
CA SER A 147 -2.55 1.46 5.66
C SER A 147 -2.60 2.21 6.98
N GLY A 148 -1.59 2.04 7.82
CA GLY A 148 -1.28 2.97 8.91
C GLY A 148 -0.72 4.30 8.39
N PRO A 149 -0.44 5.27 9.29
CA PRO A 149 0.10 6.57 8.91
C PRO A 149 1.56 6.50 8.45
N GLY A 150 1.94 7.36 7.53
CA GLY A 150 3.35 7.61 7.17
C GLY A 150 3.94 8.67 8.11
N ILE A 151 4.59 8.24 9.20
CA ILE A 151 5.13 9.16 10.22
C ILE A 151 6.57 9.55 9.90
N PHE A 152 7.46 8.56 9.77
CA PHE A 152 8.86 8.75 9.41
C PHE A 152 9.12 8.37 7.95
N GLN A 153 8.45 7.31 7.51
CA GLN A 153 8.62 6.66 6.22
C GLN A 153 7.26 6.10 5.78
N TYR A 154 7.19 5.58 4.56
CA TYR A 154 6.01 4.84 4.11
C TYR A 154 5.72 3.66 5.05
N PRO A 155 4.46 3.37 5.35
CA PRO A 155 4.10 2.27 6.26
C PRO A 155 4.66 0.90 5.86
N ILE A 156 4.88 0.65 4.56
CA ILE A 156 5.51 -0.59 4.06
C ILE A 156 6.96 -0.67 4.54
N THR A 157 7.76 0.37 4.30
CA THR A 157 9.16 0.47 4.75
C THR A 157 9.25 0.36 6.26
N THR A 158 8.40 1.10 7.01
CA THR A 158 8.31 1.00 8.47
C THR A 158 8.04 -0.44 8.93
N SER A 159 7.13 -1.15 8.26
CA SER A 159 6.78 -2.54 8.63
C SER A 159 7.95 -3.51 8.44
N ILE A 160 8.74 -3.34 7.39
CA ILE A 160 9.89 -4.21 7.11
C ILE A 160 11.05 -3.92 8.07
N LEU A 161 11.34 -2.65 8.36
CA LEU A 161 12.37 -2.29 9.34
C LEU A 161 11.98 -2.75 10.77
N ALA A 162 10.71 -2.62 11.15
CA ALA A 162 10.20 -3.16 12.40
C ALA A 162 10.35 -4.69 12.45
N SER A 163 10.12 -5.40 11.33
CA SER A 163 10.30 -6.85 11.25
C SER A 163 11.74 -7.26 11.57
N PHE A 164 12.75 -6.52 11.08
CA PHE A 164 14.16 -6.80 11.39
C PHE A 164 14.46 -6.61 12.88
N THR A 165 13.93 -5.55 13.48
CA THR A 165 14.06 -5.29 14.92
C THR A 165 13.45 -6.43 15.75
N ILE A 166 12.24 -6.86 15.39
CA ILE A 166 11.53 -7.99 16.03
C ILE A 166 12.35 -9.28 15.92
N ILE A 167 12.89 -9.58 14.75
CA ILE A 167 13.66 -10.79 14.49
C ILE A 167 14.95 -10.80 15.32
N PHE A 168 15.66 -9.68 15.45
CA PHE A 168 16.81 -9.58 16.35
C PHE A 168 16.40 -9.83 17.80
N LEU A 169 15.39 -9.13 18.30
CA LEU A 169 14.92 -9.30 19.68
C LEU A 169 14.48 -10.75 19.93
N PHE A 170 13.81 -11.38 19.00
CA PHE A 170 13.43 -12.79 19.06
C PHE A 170 14.65 -13.73 19.11
N ALA A 171 15.69 -13.46 18.31
CA ALA A 171 16.94 -14.22 18.33
C ALA A 171 17.61 -14.14 19.72
N PHE A 172 17.61 -12.95 20.32
CA PHE A 172 18.16 -12.75 21.68
C PHE A 172 17.31 -13.47 22.75
N LEU A 173 15.99 -13.43 22.65
CA LEU A 173 15.10 -14.17 23.57
C LEU A 173 15.32 -15.67 23.55
N ILE A 174 15.53 -16.25 22.34
CA ILE A 174 15.65 -17.71 22.17
C ILE A 174 17.07 -18.20 22.44
N HIS A 175 18.08 -17.42 22.08
CA HIS A 175 19.46 -17.89 22.08
C HIS A 175 20.18 -17.59 23.38
N GLU A 176 20.02 -16.39 24.00
CA GLU A 176 20.73 -16.03 25.21
C GLU A 176 20.17 -16.75 26.45
N LYS A 177 21.10 -17.16 27.33
CA LYS A 177 20.79 -17.85 28.61
C LYS A 177 20.80 -16.88 29.82
N ARG A 178 20.64 -15.60 29.57
CA ARG A 178 20.65 -14.56 30.62
C ARG A 178 19.48 -14.70 31.60
N ASP A 179 19.57 -13.94 32.69
CA ASP A 179 18.57 -13.89 33.77
C ASP A 179 17.19 -13.43 33.28
N TRP A 180 16.18 -13.68 34.08
CA TRP A 180 14.79 -13.39 33.73
C TRP A 180 14.51 -11.88 33.57
N LYS A 181 15.25 -11.00 34.29
CA LYS A 181 15.08 -9.54 34.19
C LYS A 181 15.49 -9.03 32.80
N TYR A 182 16.62 -9.52 32.29
CA TYR A 182 17.06 -9.23 30.95
C TYR A 182 16.07 -9.75 29.90
N LYS A 183 15.59 -10.99 30.06
CA LYS A 183 14.62 -11.58 29.17
C LYS A 183 13.30 -10.81 29.17
N LEU A 184 12.85 -10.33 30.32
CA LEU A 184 11.66 -9.49 30.44
C LEU A 184 11.85 -8.16 29.71
N LEU A 185 12.99 -7.49 29.86
CA LEU A 185 13.30 -6.26 29.12
C LEU A 185 13.25 -6.47 27.59
N VAL A 186 13.92 -7.53 27.12
CA VAL A 186 13.92 -7.86 25.67
C VAL A 186 12.51 -8.24 25.20
N PHE A 187 11.73 -8.94 26.00
CA PHE A 187 10.35 -9.29 25.68
C PHE A 187 9.43 -8.06 25.61
N VAL A 188 9.58 -7.10 26.51
CA VAL A 188 8.84 -5.82 26.45
C VAL A 188 9.20 -5.05 25.17
N ALA A 189 10.49 -4.96 24.85
CA ALA A 189 10.92 -4.31 23.60
C ALA A 189 10.38 -5.05 22.35
N PHE A 190 10.39 -6.38 22.36
CA PHE A 190 9.79 -7.22 21.32
C PHE A 190 8.29 -6.95 21.17
N SER A 191 7.56 -6.88 22.26
CA SER A 191 6.10 -6.66 22.26
C SER A 191 5.76 -5.26 21.70
N ILE A 192 6.53 -4.23 22.06
CA ILE A 192 6.35 -2.87 21.55
C ILE A 192 6.65 -2.83 20.02
N ALA A 193 7.73 -3.45 19.59
CA ALA A 193 8.04 -3.55 18.16
C ALA A 193 6.95 -4.33 17.39
N LEU A 194 6.38 -5.39 18.01
CA LEU A 194 5.27 -6.15 17.44
C LEU A 194 3.99 -5.30 17.32
N LEU A 195 3.68 -4.48 18.32
CA LEU A 195 2.55 -3.54 18.23
C LEU A 195 2.76 -2.50 17.11
N SER A 196 4.00 -2.02 16.92
CA SER A 196 4.28 -1.06 15.86
C SER A 196 4.07 -1.66 14.46
N ILE A 197 4.48 -2.91 14.22
CA ILE A 197 4.26 -3.56 12.91
C ILE A 197 2.76 -3.82 12.69
N ILE A 198 2.01 -4.18 13.72
CA ILE A 198 0.54 -4.34 13.65
C ILE A 198 -0.10 -3.01 13.22
N ALA A 199 0.30 -1.89 13.82
CA ALA A 199 -0.23 -0.56 13.52
C ALA A 199 0.06 -0.08 12.09
N THR A 200 1.03 -0.67 11.37
CA THR A 200 1.29 -0.33 9.97
C THR A 200 0.23 -0.84 9.00
N TYR A 201 -0.55 -1.84 9.36
CA TYR A 201 -1.50 -2.56 8.50
C TYR A 201 -0.88 -3.15 7.23
N LYS A 202 0.44 -3.37 7.16
CA LYS A 202 1.15 -3.87 5.98
C LYS A 202 1.55 -5.34 6.10
N ARG A 203 0.94 -6.18 5.26
CA ARG A 203 1.13 -7.65 5.25
C ARG A 203 2.55 -8.08 4.91
N THR A 204 3.25 -7.31 4.08
CA THR A 204 4.63 -7.62 3.64
C THR A 204 5.60 -7.73 4.81
N GLY A 205 5.53 -6.80 5.78
CA GLY A 205 6.36 -6.86 6.99
C GLY A 205 6.03 -8.08 7.86
N TRP A 206 4.75 -8.45 7.96
CA TRP A 206 4.32 -9.64 8.71
C TRP A 206 4.84 -10.93 8.07
N LEU A 207 4.76 -11.03 6.74
CA LEU A 207 5.27 -12.16 5.99
C LEU A 207 6.78 -12.33 6.19
N GLY A 208 7.54 -11.23 6.08
CA GLY A 208 8.97 -11.23 6.34
C GLY A 208 9.30 -11.59 7.78
N MET A 209 8.61 -11.02 8.77
CA MET A 209 8.77 -11.33 10.19
C MET A 209 8.54 -12.83 10.46
N ALA A 210 7.41 -13.36 9.99
CA ALA A 210 7.06 -14.76 10.18
C ALA A 210 8.12 -15.70 9.57
N ALA A 211 8.60 -15.40 8.37
CA ALA A 211 9.65 -16.18 7.71
C ALA A 211 10.97 -16.14 8.48
N GLY A 212 11.42 -14.96 8.93
CA GLY A 212 12.65 -14.81 9.70
C GLY A 212 12.59 -15.49 11.06
N MET A 213 11.46 -15.38 11.78
CA MET A 213 11.25 -16.06 13.07
C MET A 213 11.18 -17.58 12.89
N SER A 214 10.47 -18.06 11.87
CA SER A 214 10.39 -19.49 11.54
C SER A 214 11.78 -20.06 11.24
N PHE A 215 12.58 -19.32 10.47
CA PHE A 215 13.98 -19.71 10.21
C PHE A 215 14.80 -19.84 11.50
N ILE A 216 14.68 -18.91 12.44
CA ILE A 216 15.36 -18.97 13.75
C ILE A 216 14.92 -20.21 14.55
N ILE A 217 13.63 -20.51 14.57
CA ILE A 217 13.06 -21.69 15.24
C ILE A 217 13.65 -22.97 14.65
N LEU A 218 13.69 -23.07 13.31
CA LEU A 218 14.27 -24.20 12.58
C LEU A 218 15.75 -24.38 12.93
N MET A 219 16.54 -23.32 12.87
CA MET A 219 17.98 -23.35 13.19
C MET A 219 18.27 -23.77 14.63
N LYS A 220 17.41 -23.39 15.57
CA LYS A 220 17.52 -23.76 16.99
C LYS A 220 16.86 -25.10 17.32
N ARG A 221 16.15 -25.72 16.37
CA ARG A 221 15.35 -26.97 16.56
C ARG A 221 14.37 -26.85 17.73
N LYS A 222 13.87 -25.65 18.00
CA LYS A 222 12.92 -25.37 19.10
C LYS A 222 11.50 -25.34 18.57
N TRP A 223 11.01 -26.41 18.01
CA TRP A 223 9.71 -26.55 17.33
C TRP A 223 8.52 -26.09 18.18
N PHE A 224 8.65 -26.17 19.51
CA PHE A 224 7.61 -25.70 20.42
C PHE A 224 7.23 -24.22 20.20
N TYR A 225 8.17 -23.38 19.78
CA TYR A 225 7.90 -21.97 19.51
C TYR A 225 7.16 -21.71 18.18
N ILE A 226 6.99 -22.74 17.33
CA ILE A 226 6.11 -22.64 16.16
C ILE A 226 4.65 -22.61 16.59
N LEU A 227 4.29 -23.33 17.65
CA LEU A 227 2.91 -23.45 18.12
C LEU A 227 2.27 -22.08 18.45
N PRO A 228 2.88 -21.17 19.22
CA PRO A 228 2.34 -19.82 19.41
C PRO A 228 2.19 -19.04 18.10
N LEU A 229 3.13 -19.16 17.18
CA LEU A 229 3.05 -18.49 15.87
C LEU A 229 1.86 -19.02 15.05
N VAL A 230 1.70 -20.33 15.00
CA VAL A 230 0.54 -20.97 14.34
C VAL A 230 -0.76 -20.58 15.02
N ILE A 231 -0.81 -20.58 16.36
CA ILE A 231 -1.99 -20.16 17.13
C ILE A 231 -2.35 -18.71 16.82
N ILE A 232 -1.38 -17.80 16.77
CA ILE A 232 -1.63 -16.39 16.42
C ILE A 232 -2.19 -16.27 15.01
N ILE A 233 -1.61 -16.98 14.02
CA ILE A 233 -2.09 -16.97 12.64
C ILE A 233 -3.51 -17.52 12.55
N VAL A 234 -3.76 -18.67 13.18
CA VAL A 234 -5.07 -19.32 13.20
C VAL A 234 -6.09 -18.46 13.96
N ALA A 235 -5.73 -17.94 15.12
CA ALA A 235 -6.60 -17.06 15.88
C ALA A 235 -6.92 -15.76 15.10
N SER A 236 -5.94 -15.18 14.41
CA SER A 236 -6.17 -14.01 13.56
C SER A 236 -7.09 -14.33 12.39
N PHE A 237 -6.97 -15.51 11.78
CA PHE A 237 -7.86 -15.97 10.72
C PHE A 237 -9.31 -16.11 11.20
N PHE A 238 -9.51 -16.65 12.42
CA PHE A 238 -10.86 -16.80 12.99
C PHE A 238 -11.40 -15.53 13.63
N ALA A 239 -10.55 -14.70 14.21
CA ALA A 239 -10.97 -13.43 14.82
C ALA A 239 -11.41 -12.39 13.77
N GLU A 240 -10.73 -12.36 12.63
CA GLU A 240 -11.08 -11.51 11.49
C GLU A 240 -11.98 -12.26 10.51
N LYS A 241 -13.17 -12.66 10.96
CA LYS A 241 -14.14 -13.31 10.05
C LYS A 241 -14.46 -12.40 8.88
N ASN A 242 -14.37 -12.96 7.68
CA ASN A 242 -15.00 -12.37 6.52
C ASN A 242 -16.48 -12.33 6.76
N TYR A 243 -17.10 -11.19 6.56
CA TYR A 243 -18.54 -11.11 6.43
C TYR A 243 -18.89 -10.16 5.29
N SER A 244 -19.91 -10.52 4.59
CA SER A 244 -20.57 -9.63 3.66
C SER A 244 -22.06 -9.80 3.85
N ASN A 245 -22.76 -8.71 3.96
CA ASN A 245 -24.20 -8.75 4.19
C ASN A 245 -24.89 -7.48 3.68
N VAL A 246 -26.16 -7.65 3.46
CA VAL A 246 -27.11 -6.58 3.21
C VAL A 246 -27.93 -6.38 4.48
N ARG A 247 -28.03 -5.13 4.93
CA ARG A 247 -28.74 -4.76 6.16
C ARG A 247 -29.94 -3.90 5.83
N PHE A 248 -31.03 -4.22 6.43
CA PHE A 248 -32.33 -3.54 6.28
C PHE A 248 -32.62 -2.79 7.57
N PHE A 249 -32.87 -1.50 7.44
CA PHE A 249 -33.28 -0.64 8.54
C PHE A 249 -34.66 -0.05 8.21
N SER A 250 -35.56 -0.02 9.20
CA SER A 250 -36.71 0.85 9.10
C SER A 250 -36.31 2.30 9.26
N PHE A 251 -36.95 3.20 8.56
CA PHE A 251 -36.69 4.63 8.58
C PHE A 251 -37.95 5.43 8.66
N ASP A 252 -38.19 6.07 9.80
CA ASP A 252 -39.38 6.90 10.06
C ASP A 252 -39.20 8.39 9.71
N GLY A 253 -38.07 8.75 9.14
CA GLY A 253 -37.67 10.13 8.82
C GLY A 253 -36.75 10.77 9.86
N ASN A 254 -36.69 10.25 11.09
CA ASN A 254 -35.90 10.81 12.18
C ASN A 254 -34.86 9.84 12.75
N LYS A 255 -35.09 8.54 12.64
CA LYS A 255 -34.15 7.51 13.14
C LYS A 255 -34.15 6.28 12.25
N ILE A 256 -33.10 5.49 12.37
CA ILE A 256 -32.97 4.17 11.75
C ILE A 256 -32.97 3.07 12.80
N GLU A 257 -33.64 1.96 12.55
CA GLU A 257 -33.65 0.78 13.39
C GLU A 257 -33.37 -0.47 12.56
N LEU A 258 -32.35 -1.25 12.93
CA LEU A 258 -31.99 -2.48 12.22
C LEU A 258 -33.09 -3.52 12.31
N GLN A 259 -33.61 -3.98 11.18
CA GLN A 259 -34.66 -4.97 11.06
C GLN A 259 -34.11 -6.37 10.74
N THR A 260 -33.26 -6.47 9.71
CA THR A 260 -32.80 -7.76 9.19
C THR A 260 -31.41 -7.65 8.64
N ILE A 261 -30.67 -8.76 8.71
CA ILE A 261 -29.35 -8.92 8.09
C ILE A 261 -29.40 -10.17 7.20
N LEU A 262 -29.08 -10.02 5.92
CA LEU A 262 -28.90 -11.12 4.98
C LEU A 262 -27.44 -11.26 4.59
N ASN A 263 -26.91 -12.47 4.69
CA ASN A 263 -25.55 -12.75 4.23
C ASN A 263 -25.55 -12.90 2.71
N THR A 264 -24.50 -12.38 2.07
CA THR A 264 -24.23 -12.56 0.65
C THR A 264 -23.17 -13.65 0.44
N GLU A 265 -23.12 -14.24 -0.74
CA GLU A 265 -22.11 -15.27 -1.08
C GLU A 265 -20.71 -14.65 -1.20
N GLY A 266 -20.63 -13.46 -1.79
CA GLY A 266 -19.42 -12.68 -1.93
C GLY A 266 -19.55 -11.28 -1.35
N ARG A 267 -18.75 -10.34 -1.86
CA ARG A 267 -18.74 -8.95 -1.39
C ARG A 267 -19.86 -8.14 -2.03
N ALA A 268 -20.86 -7.77 -1.26
CA ALA A 268 -21.90 -6.86 -1.72
C ALA A 268 -21.31 -5.47 -2.03
N SER A 269 -21.27 -5.09 -3.30
CA SER A 269 -20.64 -3.86 -3.80
C SER A 269 -21.61 -2.70 -3.97
N SER A 270 -22.84 -2.97 -4.44
CA SER A 270 -23.87 -1.94 -4.57
C SER A 270 -25.25 -2.51 -4.29
N VAL A 271 -26.18 -1.62 -3.97
CA VAL A 271 -27.61 -1.91 -3.89
C VAL A 271 -28.35 -0.95 -4.81
N THR A 272 -29.20 -1.50 -5.67
CA THR A 272 -29.98 -0.70 -6.64
C THR A 272 -31.45 -1.12 -6.60
N LYS A 273 -32.37 -0.17 -6.52
CA LYS A 273 -33.79 -0.41 -6.72
C LYS A 273 -34.18 -0.07 -8.16
N ILE A 274 -34.80 -1.02 -8.81
CA ILE A 274 -35.35 -0.85 -10.16
C ILE A 274 -36.82 -1.25 -10.09
N ASP A 275 -37.70 -0.30 -10.34
CA ASP A 275 -39.13 -0.41 -10.09
C ASP A 275 -39.42 -0.78 -8.62
N ASP A 276 -39.97 -1.93 -8.32
CA ASP A 276 -40.21 -2.40 -6.95
C ASP A 276 -39.21 -3.50 -6.51
N GLU A 277 -38.29 -3.88 -7.39
CA GLU A 277 -37.31 -4.93 -7.15
C GLU A 277 -35.99 -4.34 -6.67
N VAL A 278 -35.30 -5.02 -5.73
CA VAL A 278 -34.01 -4.63 -5.20
C VAL A 278 -32.97 -5.61 -5.68
N TYR A 279 -31.92 -5.06 -6.30
CA TYR A 279 -30.78 -5.82 -6.81
C TYR A 279 -29.54 -5.51 -6.01
N ILE A 280 -28.75 -6.55 -5.74
CA ILE A 280 -27.47 -6.47 -5.05
C ILE A 280 -26.40 -6.93 -6.01
N SER A 281 -25.42 -6.07 -6.28
CA SER A 281 -24.20 -6.47 -6.97
C SER A 281 -23.27 -7.16 -5.99
N ASP A 282 -22.93 -8.41 -6.25
CA ASP A 282 -22.05 -9.23 -5.44
C ASP A 282 -20.77 -9.53 -6.21
N TYR A 283 -19.66 -9.23 -5.62
CA TYR A 283 -18.34 -9.30 -6.27
C TYR A 283 -17.95 -10.71 -6.72
N GLU A 284 -18.30 -11.73 -5.94
CA GLU A 284 -18.01 -13.13 -6.21
C GLU A 284 -19.27 -13.89 -6.70
N GLY A 285 -20.44 -13.48 -6.27
CA GLY A 285 -21.71 -14.15 -6.56
C GLY A 285 -22.47 -13.62 -7.79
N GLY A 286 -22.01 -12.51 -8.38
CA GLY A 286 -22.68 -11.90 -9.53
C GLY A 286 -23.83 -10.95 -9.16
N LEU A 287 -25.01 -11.14 -9.72
CA LEU A 287 -26.18 -10.31 -9.45
C LEU A 287 -27.23 -11.09 -8.66
N ALA A 288 -27.60 -10.57 -7.51
CA ALA A 288 -28.66 -11.13 -6.68
C ALA A 288 -29.89 -10.22 -6.65
N GLU A 289 -31.07 -10.82 -6.70
CA GLU A 289 -32.36 -10.16 -6.50
C GLU A 289 -32.89 -10.45 -5.10
N LEU A 290 -33.46 -9.44 -4.44
CA LEU A 290 -34.16 -9.60 -3.19
C LEU A 290 -35.60 -9.98 -3.45
N ASN A 291 -35.97 -11.21 -3.10
CA ASN A 291 -37.36 -11.65 -3.23
C ASN A 291 -38.26 -11.12 -2.09
N ASN A 292 -39.59 -11.30 -2.25
CA ASN A 292 -40.60 -10.88 -1.28
C ASN A 292 -40.42 -11.54 0.11
N ASN A 293 -39.76 -12.68 0.19
CA ASN A 293 -39.45 -13.39 1.44
C ASN A 293 -38.18 -12.88 2.14
N LYS A 294 -37.60 -11.78 1.66
CA LYS A 294 -36.32 -11.23 2.13
C LYS A 294 -35.18 -12.24 2.02
N GLN A 295 -35.12 -12.97 0.91
CA GLN A 295 -34.02 -13.86 0.57
C GLN A 295 -33.32 -13.36 -0.71
N LEU A 296 -32.04 -13.61 -0.84
CA LEU A 296 -31.27 -13.26 -2.02
C LEU A 296 -31.29 -14.43 -3.00
N ASN A 297 -31.78 -14.18 -4.21
CA ASN A 297 -31.75 -15.12 -5.32
C ASN A 297 -30.70 -14.64 -6.33
N TYR A 298 -29.63 -15.42 -6.52
CA TYR A 298 -28.64 -15.13 -7.55
C TYR A 298 -29.20 -15.47 -8.93
N ILE A 299 -29.25 -14.45 -9.79
CA ILE A 299 -29.93 -14.51 -11.11
C ILE A 299 -28.96 -14.45 -12.27
N GLU A 300 -27.72 -14.03 -12.03
CA GLU A 300 -26.69 -13.94 -13.06
C GLU A 300 -25.32 -14.26 -12.47
N ASP A 301 -24.65 -15.23 -13.08
CA ASP A 301 -23.24 -15.51 -12.85
C ASP A 301 -22.42 -14.86 -13.96
N THR A 302 -21.54 -13.93 -13.60
CA THR A 302 -20.71 -13.21 -14.55
C THR A 302 -19.25 -13.68 -14.48
N PRO A 303 -18.54 -13.70 -15.60
CA PRO A 303 -17.13 -14.08 -15.61
C PRO A 303 -16.21 -13.10 -14.86
N MET A 304 -16.75 -11.91 -14.53
CA MET A 304 -16.05 -10.86 -13.78
C MET A 304 -16.98 -10.24 -12.74
N PRO A 305 -16.45 -9.82 -11.58
CA PRO A 305 -17.24 -9.17 -10.53
C PRO A 305 -18.01 -7.94 -11.04
N ILE A 306 -19.26 -7.82 -10.60
CA ILE A 306 -20.11 -6.66 -10.84
C ILE A 306 -19.83 -5.61 -9.77
N LEU A 307 -19.52 -4.38 -10.19
CA LEU A 307 -19.37 -3.23 -9.30
C LEU A 307 -20.66 -2.49 -9.09
N ASP A 308 -21.48 -2.36 -10.14
CA ASP A 308 -22.74 -1.63 -10.10
C ASP A 308 -23.69 -2.16 -11.17
N PHE A 309 -25.00 -2.05 -10.93
CA PHE A 309 -26.05 -2.50 -11.83
C PHE A 309 -27.15 -1.44 -11.93
N GLN A 310 -27.46 -0.99 -13.14
CA GLN A 310 -28.41 0.09 -13.37
C GLN A 310 -29.32 -0.18 -14.57
N ARG A 311 -30.53 0.38 -14.53
CA ARG A 311 -31.43 0.37 -15.67
C ARG A 311 -31.03 1.43 -16.71
N VAL A 312 -30.90 1.03 -17.96
CA VAL A 312 -30.64 1.93 -19.09
C VAL A 312 -31.96 2.49 -19.65
N ASN A 313 -32.92 1.64 -19.86
CA ASN A 313 -34.30 1.97 -20.29
C ASN A 313 -35.24 0.82 -19.93
N ASP A 314 -36.48 0.85 -20.43
CA ASP A 314 -37.52 -0.12 -20.05
C ASP A 314 -37.19 -1.59 -20.36
N SER A 315 -36.26 -1.86 -21.25
CA SER A 315 -35.87 -3.21 -21.64
C SER A 315 -34.39 -3.55 -21.49
N LEU A 316 -33.54 -2.56 -21.18
CA LEU A 316 -32.09 -2.72 -21.12
C LEU A 316 -31.52 -2.35 -19.75
N TYR A 317 -30.59 -3.15 -19.30
CA TYR A 317 -29.85 -3.00 -18.04
C TYR A 317 -28.35 -3.08 -18.26
N SER A 318 -27.59 -2.34 -17.50
CA SER A 318 -26.14 -2.29 -17.59
C SER A 318 -25.50 -2.73 -16.27
N ALA A 319 -24.60 -3.70 -16.34
CA ALA A 319 -23.68 -4.04 -15.26
C ALA A 319 -22.32 -3.46 -15.57
N TRP A 320 -21.74 -2.71 -14.63
CA TRP A 320 -20.35 -2.27 -14.69
C TRP A 320 -19.48 -3.31 -13.99
N LEU A 321 -18.50 -3.82 -14.74
CA LEU A 321 -17.61 -4.88 -14.25
C LEU A 321 -16.30 -4.32 -13.70
N VAL A 322 -15.63 -5.09 -12.86
CA VAL A 322 -14.35 -4.72 -12.25
C VAL A 322 -13.26 -4.45 -13.29
N ASP A 323 -13.34 -5.10 -14.44
CA ASP A 323 -12.43 -4.91 -15.57
C ASP A 323 -12.78 -3.72 -16.48
N THR A 324 -13.65 -2.84 -15.99
CA THR A 324 -14.09 -1.59 -16.62
C THR A 324 -14.98 -1.76 -17.86
N ARG A 325 -15.41 -2.98 -18.17
CA ARG A 325 -16.42 -3.22 -19.22
C ARG A 325 -17.82 -2.96 -18.71
N PHE A 326 -18.70 -2.65 -19.64
CA PHE A 326 -20.15 -2.53 -19.45
C PHE A 326 -20.82 -3.70 -20.15
N ARG A 327 -21.53 -4.50 -19.37
CA ARG A 327 -22.28 -5.67 -19.86
C ARG A 327 -23.76 -5.33 -19.92
N ILE A 328 -24.36 -5.51 -21.10
CA ILE A 328 -25.74 -5.12 -21.33
C ILE A 328 -26.64 -6.36 -21.35
N TYR A 329 -27.72 -6.27 -20.61
CA TYR A 329 -28.76 -7.30 -20.49
C TYR A 329 -30.09 -6.80 -21.01
N LYS A 330 -30.89 -7.72 -21.50
CA LYS A 330 -32.32 -7.55 -21.73
C LYS A 330 -33.12 -8.32 -20.69
N LYS A 331 -34.13 -7.73 -20.10
CA LYS A 331 -35.06 -8.44 -19.21
C LYS A 331 -36.16 -9.08 -20.08
N ASP A 332 -36.32 -10.41 -19.99
CA ASP A 332 -37.36 -11.20 -20.65
C ASP A 332 -37.95 -12.18 -19.62
N ASN A 333 -39.24 -12.05 -19.33
CA ASN A 333 -39.96 -12.89 -18.37
C ASN A 333 -39.19 -13.09 -17.04
N GLU A 334 -38.82 -12.01 -16.38
CA GLU A 334 -38.06 -11.97 -15.10
C GLU A 334 -36.63 -12.49 -15.18
N LYS A 335 -36.10 -12.84 -16.36
CA LYS A 335 -34.71 -13.26 -16.55
C LYS A 335 -33.89 -12.20 -17.28
N PHE A 336 -32.68 -12.01 -16.85
CA PHE A 336 -31.71 -11.20 -17.56
C PHE A 336 -30.99 -12.05 -18.60
N ILE A 337 -31.11 -11.67 -19.85
CA ILE A 337 -30.45 -12.32 -20.98
C ILE A 337 -29.30 -11.43 -21.42
N PHE A 338 -28.08 -11.96 -21.41
CA PHE A 338 -26.91 -11.27 -21.94
C PHE A 338 -27.15 -10.86 -23.41
N SER A 339 -26.90 -9.60 -23.71
CA SER A 339 -27.03 -9.04 -25.06
C SER A 339 -25.66 -8.83 -25.72
N HIS A 340 -24.85 -8.01 -25.11
CA HIS A 340 -23.49 -7.70 -25.59
C HIS A 340 -22.71 -6.98 -24.50
N GLU A 341 -21.41 -6.76 -24.74
CA GLU A 341 -20.55 -5.97 -23.87
C GLU A 341 -19.66 -5.02 -24.65
N PHE A 342 -19.23 -3.94 -24.02
CA PHE A 342 -18.29 -2.98 -24.56
C PHE A 342 -17.47 -2.35 -23.44
N ALA A 343 -16.36 -1.70 -23.80
CA ALA A 343 -15.49 -0.99 -22.86
C ALA A 343 -15.39 0.48 -23.25
N SER A 344 -15.06 1.32 -22.28
CA SER A 344 -14.58 2.68 -22.55
C SER A 344 -13.23 2.61 -23.30
N PRO A 345 -12.86 3.63 -24.08
CA PRO A 345 -11.56 3.68 -24.77
C PRO A 345 -10.35 3.62 -23.84
N GLY A 346 -10.53 3.91 -22.57
CA GLY A 346 -9.48 3.90 -21.55
C GLY A 346 -9.86 3.16 -20.28
N LEU A 347 -9.04 3.30 -19.23
CA LEU A 347 -9.30 2.70 -17.93
C LEU A 347 -10.24 3.57 -17.12
N THR A 348 -11.49 3.15 -17.00
CA THR A 348 -12.55 3.89 -16.31
C THR A 348 -12.29 3.94 -14.81
N GLU A 349 -12.13 5.14 -14.27
CA GLU A 349 -12.02 5.40 -12.82
C GLU A 349 -13.40 5.54 -12.16
N ASP A 350 -14.33 6.20 -12.85
CA ASP A 350 -15.71 6.39 -12.40
C ASP A 350 -16.64 6.53 -13.61
N TYR A 351 -17.90 6.26 -13.40
CA TYR A 351 -18.92 6.44 -14.44
C TYR A 351 -20.24 6.92 -13.87
N ARG A 352 -21.07 7.47 -14.74
CA ARG A 352 -22.50 7.73 -14.49
C ARG A 352 -23.32 7.32 -15.70
N LEU A 353 -24.40 6.63 -15.43
CA LEU A 353 -25.46 6.38 -16.41
C LEU A 353 -26.54 7.46 -16.27
N PHE A 354 -26.76 8.22 -17.32
CA PHE A 354 -27.79 9.26 -17.33
C PHE A 354 -28.37 9.42 -18.73
N ASN A 355 -29.71 9.45 -18.86
CA ASN A 355 -30.45 9.59 -20.13
C ASN A 355 -29.94 8.66 -21.24
N GLN A 356 -29.77 7.37 -20.93
CA GLN A 356 -29.27 6.31 -21.84
C GLN A 356 -27.84 6.54 -22.34
N ASN A 357 -27.09 7.44 -21.74
CA ASN A 357 -25.68 7.66 -21.99
C ASN A 357 -24.84 7.26 -20.78
N ILE A 358 -23.69 6.64 -21.06
CA ILE A 358 -22.65 6.34 -20.07
C ILE A 358 -21.58 7.40 -20.21
N TYR A 359 -21.32 8.10 -19.11
CA TYR A 359 -20.27 9.09 -18.95
C TYR A 359 -19.15 8.44 -18.16
N THR A 360 -17.97 8.28 -18.78
CA THR A 360 -16.81 7.70 -18.11
C THR A 360 -15.69 8.72 -17.94
N ILE A 361 -15.01 8.63 -16.82
CA ILE A 361 -13.70 9.23 -16.62
C ILE A 361 -12.67 8.15 -16.72
N ASP A 362 -11.85 8.25 -17.74
CA ASP A 362 -10.79 7.31 -18.01
C ASP A 362 -9.44 7.95 -17.69
N LYS A 363 -8.58 7.24 -17.00
CA LYS A 363 -7.28 7.71 -16.50
C LYS A 363 -6.37 8.22 -17.63
N ASP A 364 -6.45 7.58 -18.78
CA ASP A 364 -5.58 7.80 -19.95
C ASP A 364 -6.33 8.37 -21.16
N SER A 365 -7.64 8.38 -21.14
CA SER A 365 -8.48 8.80 -22.27
C SER A 365 -9.35 10.01 -21.99
N GLY A 366 -9.43 10.45 -20.73
CA GLY A 366 -10.20 11.60 -20.30
C GLY A 366 -11.71 11.32 -20.16
N LEU A 367 -12.53 12.33 -20.45
CA LEU A 367 -13.99 12.20 -20.41
C LEU A 367 -14.50 11.58 -21.72
N THR A 368 -15.22 10.49 -21.62
CA THR A 368 -15.90 9.85 -22.76
C THR A 368 -17.40 9.75 -22.48
N VAL A 369 -18.21 10.04 -23.49
CA VAL A 369 -19.67 9.80 -23.46
C VAL A 369 -20.01 8.76 -24.52
N MET A 370 -20.69 7.71 -24.09
CA MET A 370 -21.09 6.59 -24.96
C MET A 370 -22.58 6.35 -24.86
N ASN A 371 -23.19 5.92 -25.95
CA ASN A 371 -24.57 5.43 -25.90
C ASN A 371 -24.60 4.09 -25.15
N ALA A 372 -25.40 4.00 -24.09
CA ALA A 372 -25.48 2.82 -23.22
C ALA A 372 -26.05 1.58 -23.94
N LYS A 373 -26.80 1.75 -25.06
CA LYS A 373 -27.40 0.65 -25.79
C LYS A 373 -26.40 -0.13 -26.64
N ASN A 374 -25.41 0.51 -27.21
CA ASN A 374 -24.52 -0.10 -28.22
C ASN A 374 -23.02 0.26 -28.06
N GLY A 375 -22.66 1.01 -27.01
CA GLY A 375 -21.28 1.45 -26.78
C GLY A 375 -20.74 2.47 -27.78
N GLN A 376 -21.57 3.00 -28.68
CA GLN A 376 -21.15 4.01 -29.64
C GLN A 376 -20.67 5.27 -28.93
N ARG A 377 -19.45 5.70 -29.21
CA ARG A 377 -18.88 6.92 -28.66
C ARG A 377 -19.56 8.15 -29.27
N LEU A 378 -20.16 8.98 -28.43
CA LEU A 378 -20.83 10.23 -28.79
C LEU A 378 -19.92 11.45 -28.63
N TYR A 379 -19.04 11.42 -27.60
CA TYR A 379 -18.17 12.54 -27.26
C TYR A 379 -16.89 12.02 -26.61
N ARG A 380 -15.79 12.75 -26.79
CA ARG A 380 -14.52 12.54 -26.10
C ARG A 380 -13.83 13.89 -25.87
N ASN A 381 -13.33 14.09 -24.66
CA ASN A 381 -12.50 15.23 -24.31
C ASN A 381 -11.28 14.73 -23.54
N PRO A 382 -10.07 14.76 -24.12
CA PRO A 382 -8.86 14.51 -23.39
C PRO A 382 -8.71 15.57 -22.30
N LEU A 383 -8.51 15.12 -21.07
CA LEU A 383 -8.40 16.01 -19.91
C LEU A 383 -6.94 16.31 -19.59
N ASP A 384 -6.73 17.49 -19.03
CA ASP A 384 -5.43 18.03 -18.67
C ASP A 384 -4.93 17.60 -17.28
N ASP A 385 -5.74 16.82 -16.56
CA ASP A 385 -5.46 16.35 -15.20
C ASP A 385 -6.07 14.95 -15.00
N ILE A 386 -5.70 14.25 -13.92
CA ILE A 386 -6.27 12.95 -13.56
C ILE A 386 -7.52 13.15 -12.70
N TYR A 387 -8.65 12.99 -13.34
CA TYR A 387 -9.95 12.99 -12.66
C TYR A 387 -10.33 11.57 -12.24
N TYR A 388 -11.06 11.44 -11.14
CA TYR A 388 -11.49 10.14 -10.63
C TYR A 388 -12.97 10.09 -10.23
N LYS A 389 -13.70 11.20 -10.43
CA LYS A 389 -15.12 11.30 -10.13
C LYS A 389 -15.82 12.07 -11.22
N VAL A 390 -16.94 11.56 -11.68
CA VAL A 390 -17.89 12.24 -12.57
C VAL A 390 -19.28 12.21 -11.97
N ASP A 391 -20.00 13.33 -12.07
CA ASP A 391 -21.42 13.39 -11.80
C ASP A 391 -22.12 14.21 -12.89
N VAL A 392 -23.37 13.86 -13.24
CA VAL A 392 -24.06 14.45 -14.37
C VAL A 392 -25.56 14.49 -14.14
N ASN A 393 -26.20 15.57 -14.65
CA ASN A 393 -27.64 15.69 -14.81
C ASN A 393 -27.97 16.41 -16.12
N ASP A 394 -29.24 16.81 -16.35
CA ASP A 394 -29.65 17.49 -17.59
C ASP A 394 -28.92 18.80 -17.86
N SER A 395 -28.48 19.50 -16.82
CA SER A 395 -27.92 20.84 -16.90
C SER A 395 -26.40 20.90 -16.79
N LEU A 396 -25.81 20.03 -15.95
CA LEU A 396 -24.42 20.10 -15.55
C LEU A 396 -23.73 18.74 -15.62
N LEU A 397 -22.42 18.81 -15.90
CA LEU A 397 -21.48 17.70 -15.68
C LEU A 397 -20.35 18.23 -14.80
N VAL A 398 -20.01 17.49 -13.74
CA VAL A 398 -18.96 17.81 -12.77
C VAL A 398 -17.87 16.77 -12.81
N LEU A 399 -16.63 17.24 -12.81
CA LEU A 399 -15.44 16.41 -12.70
C LEU A 399 -14.65 16.82 -11.46
N ARG A 400 -14.15 15.84 -10.71
CA ARG A 400 -13.26 16.07 -9.57
C ARG A 400 -11.94 15.30 -9.74
N SER A 401 -10.82 16.04 -9.62
CA SER A 401 -9.49 15.45 -9.59
C SER A 401 -9.07 15.00 -8.19
N ARG A 402 -8.02 14.17 -8.11
CA ARG A 402 -7.40 13.77 -6.83
C ARG A 402 -6.85 14.96 -6.05
N ASP A 403 -6.43 15.98 -6.75
CA ASP A 403 -5.89 17.24 -6.22
C ASP A 403 -6.95 18.24 -5.78
N SER A 404 -8.22 17.82 -5.72
CA SER A 404 -9.35 18.69 -5.37
C SER A 404 -9.62 19.84 -6.35
N ARG A 405 -9.29 19.63 -7.63
CA ARG A 405 -9.75 20.49 -8.71
C ARG A 405 -11.17 20.07 -9.10
N ILE A 406 -12.06 21.03 -9.18
CA ILE A 406 -13.44 20.85 -9.61
C ILE A 406 -13.62 21.57 -10.94
N VAL A 407 -14.13 20.84 -11.92
CA VAL A 407 -14.50 21.39 -13.23
C VAL A 407 -15.97 21.14 -13.47
N VAL A 408 -16.70 22.19 -13.85
CA VAL A 408 -18.13 22.12 -14.15
C VAL A 408 -18.39 22.53 -15.59
N TYR A 409 -19.10 21.70 -16.32
CA TYR A 409 -19.55 21.98 -17.68
C TYR A 409 -21.06 22.13 -17.72
N SER A 410 -21.56 23.04 -18.60
CA SER A 410 -22.95 23.04 -19.02
C SER A 410 -23.19 21.90 -19.98
N MET A 411 -24.40 21.33 -19.92
CA MET A 411 -24.82 20.22 -20.77
C MET A 411 -25.78 20.70 -21.86
N SER A 412 -25.65 20.13 -23.06
CA SER A 412 -26.61 20.30 -24.15
C SER A 412 -26.72 19.00 -24.94
N LYS A 413 -27.94 18.50 -25.13
CA LYS A 413 -28.23 17.24 -25.85
C LYS A 413 -27.39 16.05 -25.35
N GLY A 414 -27.15 15.99 -24.04
CA GLY A 414 -26.39 14.90 -23.39
C GLY A 414 -24.87 14.98 -23.58
N ILE A 415 -24.32 16.08 -24.06
CA ILE A 415 -22.85 16.30 -24.16
C ILE A 415 -22.45 17.59 -23.45
N PRO A 416 -21.25 17.63 -22.85
CA PRO A 416 -20.70 18.85 -22.26
C PRO A 416 -20.33 19.86 -23.36
N VAL A 417 -20.69 21.15 -23.14
CA VAL A 417 -20.51 22.23 -24.14
C VAL A 417 -19.55 23.30 -23.62
N ASN A 418 -19.92 24.02 -22.58
CA ASN A 418 -19.13 25.13 -22.06
C ASN A 418 -18.59 24.84 -20.68
N LYS A 419 -17.34 25.15 -20.43
CA LYS A 419 -16.73 25.10 -19.11
C LYS A 419 -17.23 26.32 -18.31
N LEU A 420 -18.02 26.08 -17.26
CA LEU A 420 -18.60 27.12 -16.41
C LEU A 420 -17.72 27.44 -15.21
N TYR A 421 -16.97 26.45 -14.73
CA TYR A 421 -16.13 26.60 -13.55
C TYR A 421 -14.92 25.69 -13.67
N ASP A 422 -13.76 26.15 -13.19
CA ASP A 422 -12.51 25.37 -13.17
C ASP A 422 -11.59 25.96 -12.10
N GLN A 423 -11.51 25.29 -10.96
CA GLN A 423 -10.65 25.73 -9.87
C GLN A 423 -10.15 24.57 -9.01
N LYS A 424 -8.89 24.69 -8.56
CA LYS A 424 -8.28 23.84 -7.55
C LYS A 424 -8.48 24.45 -6.17
N PHE A 425 -9.01 23.66 -5.23
CA PHE A 425 -9.15 24.05 -3.84
C PHE A 425 -7.87 23.82 -3.07
N ALA A 426 -7.53 24.74 -2.15
CA ALA A 426 -6.34 24.64 -1.32
C ALA A 426 -6.42 23.49 -0.30
N LYS A 427 -7.63 23.11 0.10
CA LYS A 427 -7.90 22.00 1.01
C LYS A 427 -8.63 20.88 0.28
N LYS A 428 -8.48 19.65 0.79
CA LYS A 428 -9.08 18.45 0.20
C LYS A 428 -10.61 18.57 0.16
N ILE A 429 -11.18 18.24 -1.00
CA ILE A 429 -12.62 18.02 -1.18
C ILE A 429 -12.86 16.50 -1.03
N HIS A 430 -13.72 16.13 -0.09
CA HIS A 430 -14.03 14.73 0.21
C HIS A 430 -15.10 14.17 -0.73
N ILE A 431 -16.18 14.92 -0.95
CA ILE A 431 -17.29 14.55 -1.81
C ILE A 431 -17.87 15.79 -2.50
N ASP A 432 -18.43 15.57 -3.67
CA ASP A 432 -19.27 16.52 -4.42
C ASP A 432 -20.52 15.81 -4.93
N TRP A 433 -21.60 16.56 -5.13
CA TRP A 433 -22.84 16.06 -5.71
C TRP A 433 -23.63 17.18 -6.39
N LEU A 434 -24.50 16.77 -7.32
CA LEU A 434 -25.33 17.68 -8.11
C LEU A 434 -26.77 17.74 -7.57
N ASP A 435 -27.32 18.94 -7.57
CA ASP A 435 -28.74 19.18 -7.37
C ASP A 435 -29.23 20.33 -8.29
N GLY A 436 -29.97 19.99 -9.35
CA GLY A 436 -30.38 20.93 -10.37
C GLY A 436 -29.16 21.64 -11.01
N THR A 437 -29.10 22.95 -10.86
CA THR A 437 -27.99 23.79 -11.38
C THR A 437 -26.92 24.11 -10.34
N THR A 438 -26.94 23.43 -9.20
CA THR A 438 -26.00 23.68 -8.09
C THR A 438 -25.14 22.46 -7.84
N VAL A 439 -23.83 22.68 -7.69
CA VAL A 439 -22.86 21.69 -7.20
C VAL A 439 -22.61 21.94 -5.72
N TYR A 440 -22.84 20.96 -4.90
CA TYR A 440 -22.50 20.97 -3.48
C TYR A 440 -21.21 20.18 -3.23
N MET A 441 -20.42 20.59 -2.23
CA MET A 441 -19.15 19.93 -1.90
C MET A 441 -18.87 19.98 -0.41
N GLN A 442 -18.28 18.90 0.13
CA GLN A 442 -17.70 18.89 1.45
C GLN A 442 -16.17 18.94 1.36
N GLY A 443 -15.56 19.99 1.89
CA GLY A 443 -14.12 20.09 2.12
C GLY A 443 -13.72 19.75 3.55
N GLU A 444 -12.41 19.71 3.83
CA GLU A 444 -11.88 19.44 5.18
C GLU A 444 -12.40 20.38 6.25
N ALA A 445 -12.58 21.67 5.91
CA ALA A 445 -12.96 22.70 6.85
C ALA A 445 -14.38 23.24 6.64
N LYS A 446 -14.92 23.14 5.43
CA LYS A 446 -16.14 23.85 5.04
C LYS A 446 -16.97 23.09 4.01
N PHE A 447 -18.27 23.33 4.07
CA PHE A 447 -19.16 23.01 2.96
C PHE A 447 -19.19 24.19 1.98
N HIS A 448 -19.20 23.88 0.68
CA HIS A 448 -19.23 24.83 -0.41
C HIS A 448 -20.38 24.53 -1.36
N LYS A 449 -20.80 25.56 -2.10
CA LYS A 449 -21.62 25.40 -3.30
C LYS A 449 -21.04 26.15 -4.49
N ILE A 450 -21.23 25.61 -5.67
CA ILE A 450 -21.00 26.32 -6.93
C ILE A 450 -22.36 26.49 -7.62
N GLU A 451 -22.69 27.74 -7.90
CA GLU A 451 -23.93 28.14 -8.55
C GLU A 451 -23.62 29.25 -9.53
N ASN A 452 -24.14 29.18 -10.78
CA ASN A 452 -23.87 30.14 -11.85
C ASN A 452 -22.37 30.43 -12.06
N GLY A 453 -21.53 29.38 -11.97
CA GLY A 453 -20.07 29.48 -12.15
C GLY A 453 -19.32 30.17 -11.01
N LYS A 454 -19.94 30.38 -9.85
CA LYS A 454 -19.31 31.02 -8.67
C LYS A 454 -19.37 30.09 -7.46
N ALA A 455 -18.21 29.90 -6.83
CA ALA A 455 -18.13 29.15 -5.57
C ALA A 455 -18.41 30.07 -4.37
N SER A 456 -19.17 29.56 -3.41
CA SER A 456 -19.43 30.20 -2.13
C SER A 456 -19.39 29.21 -0.98
N ILE A 457 -19.11 29.70 0.22
CA ILE A 457 -19.08 28.89 1.44
C ILE A 457 -20.52 28.85 2.00
N LEU A 458 -20.96 27.65 2.37
CA LEU A 458 -22.26 27.43 3.01
C LEU A 458 -22.16 27.41 4.54
N SER A 459 -21.23 26.62 5.06
CA SER A 459 -21.00 26.50 6.51
C SER A 459 -19.65 25.89 6.81
N ASP A 460 -19.27 25.92 8.10
CA ASP A 460 -18.13 25.12 8.57
C ASP A 460 -18.46 23.63 8.55
N ASN A 461 -17.44 22.80 8.33
CA ASN A 461 -17.59 21.35 8.37
C ASN A 461 -17.74 20.88 9.82
N LYS A 462 -18.88 20.25 10.15
CA LYS A 462 -19.23 19.80 11.50
C LYS A 462 -19.37 18.29 11.61
N ILE A 463 -19.07 17.55 10.55
CA ILE A 463 -19.12 16.09 10.49
C ILE A 463 -17.87 15.55 9.80
N ASP A 464 -17.59 14.28 10.03
CA ASP A 464 -16.51 13.56 9.35
C ASP A 464 -16.77 13.51 7.83
N PRO A 465 -15.74 13.21 7.02
CA PRO A 465 -15.89 13.09 5.58
C PRO A 465 -17.05 12.19 5.17
N ILE A 466 -17.95 12.73 4.37
CA ILE A 466 -19.07 11.99 3.78
C ILE A 466 -18.50 11.00 2.74
N LEU A 467 -18.98 9.77 2.77
CA LEU A 467 -18.61 8.71 1.83
C LEU A 467 -19.67 8.54 0.74
N HIS A 468 -20.94 8.51 1.15
CA HIS A 468 -22.08 8.28 0.28
C HIS A 468 -23.17 9.28 0.59
N ILE A 469 -23.89 9.70 -0.44
CA ILE A 469 -25.00 10.64 -0.35
C ILE A 469 -26.16 10.18 -1.24
N SER A 470 -27.38 10.35 -0.75
CA SER A 470 -28.62 10.07 -1.49
C SER A 470 -29.64 11.19 -1.25
N LYS A 471 -30.40 11.54 -2.27
CA LYS A 471 -31.47 12.56 -2.18
C LYS A 471 -32.82 11.90 -2.05
N ARG A 472 -33.68 12.39 -1.11
CA ARG A 472 -35.03 11.95 -0.94
C ARG A 472 -35.92 13.11 -0.47
N LYS A 473 -37.06 13.31 -1.12
CA LYS A 473 -38.07 14.33 -0.75
C LYS A 473 -37.48 15.72 -0.46
N GLY A 474 -36.48 16.14 -1.26
CA GLY A 474 -35.85 17.45 -1.14
C GLY A 474 -34.72 17.55 -0.10
N SER A 475 -34.51 16.54 0.75
CA SER A 475 -33.40 16.44 1.71
C SER A 475 -32.32 15.51 1.21
N PHE A 476 -31.08 15.75 1.63
CA PHE A 476 -29.95 14.86 1.39
C PHE A 476 -29.67 14.03 2.62
N TYR A 477 -29.41 12.76 2.41
CA TYR A 477 -29.03 11.81 3.45
C TYR A 477 -27.64 11.29 3.14
N ALA A 478 -26.79 11.22 4.16
CA ALA A 478 -25.39 10.87 3.98
C ALA A 478 -24.90 9.92 5.07
N VAL A 479 -23.82 9.18 4.75
CA VAL A 479 -23.05 8.40 5.70
C VAL A 479 -21.64 8.97 5.74
N ASP A 480 -21.14 9.26 6.93
CA ASP A 480 -19.79 9.76 7.14
C ASP A 480 -18.81 8.67 7.62
N LEU A 481 -17.52 9.03 7.70
CA LEU A 481 -16.45 8.13 8.18
C LEU A 481 -16.60 7.75 9.67
N ALA A 482 -17.36 8.48 10.45
CA ALA A 482 -17.68 8.13 11.84
C ALA A 482 -18.80 7.09 11.95
N ASN A 483 -19.33 6.58 10.83
CA ASN A 483 -20.51 5.71 10.74
C ASN A 483 -21.83 6.41 11.14
N GLU A 484 -21.87 7.73 11.13
CA GLU A 484 -23.09 8.47 11.39
C GLU A 484 -23.96 8.53 10.13
N PHE A 485 -25.27 8.26 10.29
CA PHE A 485 -26.27 8.54 9.28
C PHE A 485 -26.90 9.88 9.57
N VAL A 486 -26.77 10.81 8.62
CA VAL A 486 -27.14 12.21 8.80
C VAL A 486 -28.08 12.70 7.70
N ARG A 487 -28.93 13.66 8.05
CA ARG A 487 -29.71 14.43 7.08
C ARG A 487 -29.10 15.82 6.94
N LEU A 488 -28.86 16.23 5.70
CA LEU A 488 -28.33 17.54 5.33
C LEU A 488 -29.48 18.38 4.76
N ASN A 489 -29.85 19.47 5.42
CA ASN A 489 -30.89 20.36 4.96
C ASN A 489 -30.25 21.70 4.55
N PHE A 490 -30.47 22.11 3.31
CA PHE A 490 -29.98 23.36 2.76
C PHE A 490 -31.16 24.35 2.70
N ASP A 491 -31.19 25.29 3.63
CA ASP A 491 -32.22 26.34 3.66
C ASP A 491 -31.60 27.73 3.61
N LYS A 492 -32.06 28.55 2.62
CA LYS A 492 -31.67 29.96 2.43
C LYS A 492 -30.17 30.27 2.60
N GLY A 493 -29.31 29.34 2.16
CA GLY A 493 -27.85 29.50 2.22
C GLY A 493 -27.21 29.07 3.55
N SER A 494 -27.95 28.41 4.42
CA SER A 494 -27.42 27.74 5.61
C SER A 494 -27.56 26.21 5.48
N LEU A 495 -26.64 25.49 6.11
CA LEU A 495 -26.66 24.02 6.23
C LEU A 495 -26.97 23.65 7.67
N THR A 496 -28.03 22.87 7.86
CA THR A 496 -28.29 22.16 9.12
C THR A 496 -28.06 20.67 8.98
N ILE A 497 -27.54 20.04 10.03
CA ILE A 497 -27.15 18.65 10.05
C ILE A 497 -27.89 17.96 11.19
N ASP A 498 -28.79 17.04 10.84
CA ASP A 498 -29.52 16.23 11.80
C ASP A 498 -28.92 14.81 11.85
N ARG A 499 -28.50 14.35 13.04
CA ARG A 499 -28.00 13.00 13.25
C ARG A 499 -29.17 12.05 13.48
N LEU A 500 -29.28 11.04 12.60
CA LEU A 500 -30.43 10.13 12.56
C LEU A 500 -30.11 8.75 13.14
N GLY A 501 -28.81 8.44 13.32
CA GLY A 501 -28.35 7.18 13.90
C GLY A 501 -26.90 6.87 13.56
N THR A 502 -26.42 5.75 14.06
CA THR A 502 -25.05 5.26 13.80
C THR A 502 -25.07 3.80 13.36
N PHE A 503 -24.22 3.46 12.41
CA PHE A 503 -24.05 2.08 11.97
C PHE A 503 -22.99 1.38 12.83
N LYS A 504 -23.20 0.09 13.14
CA LYS A 504 -22.16 -0.74 13.83
C LYS A 504 -20.93 -0.97 12.97
N SER A 505 -21.05 -0.83 11.65
CA SER A 505 -19.94 -0.92 10.70
C SER A 505 -20.25 -0.03 9.51
N LEU A 506 -19.23 0.53 8.91
CA LEU A 506 -19.32 1.43 7.77
C LEU A 506 -20.03 0.74 6.59
N PRO A 507 -21.13 1.29 6.08
CA PRO A 507 -21.72 0.83 4.83
C PRO A 507 -20.76 1.02 3.65
N TYR A 508 -20.72 0.05 2.75
CA TYR A 508 -20.00 0.18 1.48
C TYR A 508 -20.82 0.93 0.45
N ASP A 509 -22.14 0.71 0.47
CA ASP A 509 -23.14 1.45 -0.31
C ASP A 509 -24.46 1.50 0.46
N PHE A 510 -25.34 2.46 0.16
CA PHE A 510 -26.68 2.51 0.71
C PHE A 510 -27.69 3.10 -0.27
N GLN A 511 -28.93 2.62 -0.13
CA GLN A 511 -30.10 3.19 -0.80
C GLN A 511 -31.21 3.45 0.21
N LEU A 512 -31.84 4.62 0.08
CA LEU A 512 -32.94 5.06 0.95
C LEU A 512 -34.24 5.01 0.16
N PHE A 513 -35.14 4.14 0.60
CA PHE A 513 -36.49 4.00 0.10
C PHE A 513 -37.49 4.73 1.03
N ASP A 514 -38.80 4.67 0.74
CA ASP A 514 -39.78 5.48 1.47
C ASP A 514 -39.81 5.27 2.99
N ASP A 515 -39.69 4.06 3.46
CA ASP A 515 -39.71 3.69 4.87
C ASP A 515 -38.53 2.77 5.26
N MET A 516 -37.61 2.53 4.32
CA MET A 516 -36.56 1.55 4.48
C MET A 516 -35.22 2.09 3.97
N LEU A 517 -34.18 1.85 4.74
CA LEU A 517 -32.80 2.05 4.34
C LEU A 517 -32.14 0.68 4.17
N ILE A 518 -31.58 0.44 3.00
CA ILE A 518 -30.80 -0.77 2.70
C ILE A 518 -29.34 -0.38 2.58
N THR A 519 -28.46 -1.13 3.23
CA THR A 519 -27.01 -0.92 3.16
C THR A 519 -26.31 -2.21 2.80
N THR A 520 -25.25 -2.12 2.00
CA THR A 520 -24.27 -3.20 1.84
C THR A 520 -23.13 -2.99 2.81
N THR A 521 -22.65 -4.07 3.38
CA THR A 521 -21.51 -4.02 4.30
C THR A 521 -20.64 -5.25 4.08
N TYR A 522 -19.35 -5.05 3.90
CA TYR A 522 -18.45 -6.18 3.90
C TYR A 522 -17.18 -5.90 4.71
N LYS A 523 -16.62 -6.93 5.30
CA LYS A 523 -15.30 -6.91 5.92
C LYS A 523 -14.57 -8.18 5.52
N GLN A 524 -13.38 -8.00 5.02
CA GLN A 524 -12.49 -9.10 4.69
C GLN A 524 -11.33 -9.14 5.69
N GLY A 525 -11.08 -10.33 6.27
CA GLY A 525 -9.95 -10.54 7.15
C GLY A 525 -8.63 -10.35 6.43
N ARG A 526 -7.64 -9.77 7.11
CA ARG A 526 -6.32 -9.46 6.54
C ARG A 526 -5.60 -10.69 5.99
N ILE A 527 -5.73 -11.84 6.66
CA ILE A 527 -5.10 -13.09 6.24
C ILE A 527 -5.86 -13.69 5.06
N ALA A 528 -7.19 -13.75 5.13
CA ALA A 528 -8.02 -14.27 4.05
C ALA A 528 -7.84 -13.46 2.76
N SER A 529 -7.70 -12.15 2.88
CA SER A 529 -7.48 -11.26 1.73
C SER A 529 -6.16 -11.49 0.97
N ILE A 530 -5.22 -12.25 1.53
CA ILE A 530 -3.98 -12.61 0.82
C ILE A 530 -4.28 -13.53 -0.38
N PHE A 531 -5.28 -14.37 -0.23
CA PHE A 531 -5.65 -15.38 -1.23
C PHE A 531 -6.74 -14.91 -2.20
N ASP A 532 -7.25 -13.70 -2.03
CA ASP A 532 -8.27 -13.15 -2.90
C ASP A 532 -7.65 -12.53 -4.16
N PRO A 533 -7.84 -13.13 -5.36
CA PRO A 533 -7.26 -12.61 -6.61
C PRO A 533 -7.89 -11.29 -7.05
N TYR A 534 -9.11 -11.00 -6.62
CA TYR A 534 -9.85 -9.79 -7.00
C TYR A 534 -9.62 -8.62 -6.03
N LEU A 535 -8.91 -8.84 -4.92
CA LEU A 535 -8.51 -7.72 -4.08
C LEU A 535 -7.64 -6.76 -4.89
N PRO A 536 -7.96 -5.46 -4.99
CA PRO A 536 -7.26 -4.53 -5.88
C PRO A 536 -5.74 -4.60 -5.75
N SER A 537 -5.21 -4.69 -4.53
CA SER A 537 -3.76 -4.78 -4.30
C SER A 537 -3.13 -6.09 -4.77
N ASN A 538 -3.88 -7.19 -4.85
CA ASN A 538 -3.36 -8.47 -5.35
C ASN A 538 -3.46 -8.50 -6.88
N PHE A 539 -4.59 -8.04 -7.42
CA PHE A 539 -4.81 -7.93 -8.87
C PHE A 539 -3.71 -7.08 -9.52
N VAL A 540 -3.45 -5.89 -8.97
CA VAL A 540 -2.38 -4.99 -9.45
C VAL A 540 -1.01 -5.68 -9.41
N ARG A 541 -0.68 -6.41 -8.32
CA ARG A 541 0.60 -7.14 -8.26
C ARG A 541 0.73 -8.19 -9.34
N VAL A 542 -0.31 -8.99 -9.58
CA VAL A 542 -0.29 -10.00 -10.65
C VAL A 542 -0.12 -9.36 -12.03
N SER A 543 -0.81 -8.24 -12.29
CA SER A 543 -0.66 -7.46 -13.51
C SER A 543 0.76 -6.93 -13.69
N LEU A 544 1.34 -6.34 -12.63
CA LEU A 544 2.72 -5.87 -12.60
C LEU A 544 3.74 -7.00 -12.87
N TRP A 545 3.53 -8.17 -12.28
CA TRP A 545 4.43 -9.31 -12.48
C TRP A 545 4.35 -9.86 -13.92
N LYS A 546 3.15 -9.93 -14.49
CA LYS A 546 2.98 -10.31 -15.92
C LYS A 546 3.67 -9.31 -16.84
N ALA A 547 3.47 -8.01 -16.60
CA ALA A 547 4.12 -6.96 -17.39
C ALA A 547 5.65 -7.00 -17.26
N GLY A 548 6.18 -7.16 -16.04
CA GLY A 548 7.62 -7.28 -15.79
C GLY A 548 8.24 -8.52 -16.44
N TRP A 549 7.52 -9.64 -16.43
CA TRP A 549 7.94 -10.85 -17.15
C TRP A 549 8.01 -10.62 -18.65
N GLN A 550 7.05 -9.89 -19.22
CA GLN A 550 7.03 -9.56 -20.65
C GLN A 550 8.18 -8.60 -21.02
N MET A 551 8.44 -7.58 -20.18
CA MET A 551 9.62 -6.70 -20.34
C MET A 551 10.93 -7.50 -20.34
N PHE A 552 11.04 -8.51 -19.44
CA PHE A 552 12.19 -9.41 -19.43
C PHE A 552 12.31 -10.23 -20.73
N LEU A 553 11.21 -10.78 -21.25
CA LEU A 553 11.23 -11.56 -22.49
C LEU A 553 11.67 -10.72 -23.70
N ASP A 554 11.29 -9.43 -23.73
CA ASP A 554 11.69 -8.52 -24.79
C ASP A 554 13.14 -8.04 -24.64
N HIS A 555 13.67 -8.00 -23.42
CA HIS A 555 15.04 -7.54 -23.09
C HIS A 555 15.79 -8.53 -22.19
N PRO A 556 16.05 -9.79 -22.62
CA PRO A 556 16.41 -10.87 -21.69
C PRO A 556 17.82 -10.76 -21.10
N LEU A 557 18.79 -10.11 -21.77
CA LEU A 557 20.18 -10.10 -21.33
C LEU A 557 20.45 -9.02 -20.27
N PHE A 558 20.08 -7.76 -20.54
CA PHE A 558 20.44 -6.61 -19.69
C PHE A 558 19.22 -5.81 -19.24
N GLY A 559 18.00 -6.26 -19.55
CA GLY A 559 16.77 -5.58 -19.18
C GLY A 559 16.55 -4.25 -19.89
N VAL A 560 15.59 -3.47 -19.38
CA VAL A 560 15.21 -2.15 -19.93
C VAL A 560 16.01 -0.98 -19.33
N GLY A 561 16.90 -1.26 -18.38
CA GLY A 561 17.60 -0.27 -17.58
C GLY A 561 16.94 -0.04 -16.23
N ASP A 562 17.73 0.43 -15.24
CA ASP A 562 17.23 0.78 -13.91
C ASP A 562 16.50 2.13 -13.93
N ILE A 563 15.25 2.13 -14.39
CA ILE A 563 14.41 3.30 -14.58
C ILE A 563 13.10 3.17 -13.79
N ASP A 564 12.40 4.29 -13.63
CA ASP A 564 10.99 4.27 -13.26
C ASP A 564 10.18 3.63 -14.40
N LEU A 565 9.50 2.53 -14.09
CA LEU A 565 8.80 1.73 -15.09
C LEU A 565 7.41 2.28 -15.45
N ALA A 566 6.94 3.38 -14.85
CA ALA A 566 5.57 3.85 -15.00
C ALA A 566 5.14 4.04 -16.46
N GLU A 567 5.97 4.71 -17.28
CA GLU A 567 5.66 4.94 -18.70
C GLU A 567 5.75 3.64 -19.52
N LEU A 568 6.76 2.80 -19.23
CA LEU A 568 6.94 1.55 -19.93
C LEU A 568 5.85 0.55 -19.56
N TYR A 569 5.42 0.56 -18.29
CA TYR A 569 4.36 -0.29 -17.78
C TYR A 569 3.04 -0.13 -18.55
N ILE A 570 2.70 1.09 -18.99
CA ILE A 570 1.50 1.35 -19.81
C ILE A 570 1.45 0.47 -21.07
N LYS A 571 2.60 0.12 -21.67
CA LYS A 571 2.66 -0.72 -22.88
C LYS A 571 2.43 -2.20 -22.60
N TYR A 572 2.76 -2.66 -21.38
CA TYR A 572 2.77 -4.08 -21.01
C TYR A 572 1.65 -4.47 -20.03
N LYS A 573 1.01 -3.48 -19.38
CA LYS A 573 -0.02 -3.76 -18.38
C LYS A 573 -1.26 -4.40 -18.97
N SER A 574 -1.98 -5.13 -18.14
CA SER A 574 -3.33 -5.56 -18.46
C SER A 574 -4.21 -4.33 -18.74
N PRO A 575 -5.06 -4.35 -19.78
CA PRO A 575 -6.03 -3.29 -20.01
C PRO A 575 -6.99 -3.08 -18.83
N TYR A 576 -7.11 -4.05 -17.93
CA TYR A 576 -7.94 -4.03 -16.74
C TYR A 576 -7.26 -3.45 -15.50
N ASP A 577 -5.97 -3.15 -15.58
CA ASP A 577 -5.26 -2.53 -14.45
C ASP A 577 -5.36 -1.00 -14.54
N LYS A 578 -6.00 -0.42 -13.53
CA LYS A 578 -6.19 1.03 -13.40
C LYS A 578 -4.98 1.76 -12.84
N GLU A 579 -4.05 1.03 -12.20
CA GLU A 579 -2.91 1.66 -11.56
C GLU A 579 -1.70 1.74 -12.49
N ILE A 580 -0.95 2.83 -12.37
CA ILE A 580 0.36 3.01 -12.99
C ILE A 580 1.38 3.05 -11.87
N GLN A 581 2.32 2.10 -11.90
CA GLN A 581 3.33 1.94 -10.86
C GLN A 581 4.73 2.07 -11.45
N GLY A 582 5.62 2.76 -10.74
CA GLY A 582 7.03 2.91 -11.14
C GLY A 582 7.88 1.68 -10.86
N HIS A 583 7.36 0.70 -10.11
CA HIS A 583 8.06 -0.54 -9.78
C HIS A 583 7.09 -1.74 -9.69
N LEU A 584 7.62 -2.97 -9.75
CA LEU A 584 6.82 -4.19 -9.94
C LEU A 584 6.44 -4.89 -8.63
N HIS A 585 6.62 -4.29 -7.46
CA HIS A 585 6.32 -4.89 -6.14
C HIS A 585 6.81 -6.34 -5.98
N ASN A 586 7.97 -6.66 -6.53
CA ASN A 586 8.65 -7.96 -6.42
C ASN A 586 10.11 -7.78 -6.79
N ASN A 587 11.03 -8.07 -5.87
CA ASN A 587 12.46 -7.92 -6.11
C ASN A 587 12.93 -8.71 -7.34
N TYR A 588 12.50 -9.94 -7.47
CA TYR A 588 13.02 -10.89 -8.45
C TYR A 588 12.57 -10.53 -9.86
N ILE A 589 11.28 -10.28 -10.04
CA ILE A 589 10.70 -9.90 -11.34
C ILE A 589 11.19 -8.50 -11.73
N HIS A 590 11.30 -7.59 -10.77
CA HIS A 590 11.80 -6.24 -11.05
C HIS A 590 13.25 -6.26 -11.52
N ILE A 591 14.12 -7.03 -10.85
CA ILE A 591 15.52 -7.20 -11.26
C ILE A 591 15.63 -7.81 -12.67
N LEU A 592 14.82 -8.84 -12.97
CA LEU A 592 14.76 -9.42 -14.31
C LEU A 592 14.33 -8.40 -15.36
N ALA A 593 13.34 -7.57 -15.07
CA ALA A 593 12.85 -6.54 -15.99
C ALA A 593 13.91 -5.45 -16.26
N ILE A 594 14.55 -4.92 -15.19
CA ILE A 594 15.46 -3.77 -15.34
C ILE A 594 16.90 -4.15 -15.70
N LEU A 595 17.40 -5.32 -15.30
CA LEU A 595 18.80 -5.74 -15.48
C LEU A 595 18.95 -7.06 -16.26
N GLY A 596 17.86 -7.68 -16.67
CA GLY A 596 17.86 -8.95 -17.37
C GLY A 596 18.41 -10.12 -16.55
N ILE A 597 18.72 -11.21 -17.26
CA ILE A 597 19.26 -12.43 -16.63
C ILE A 597 20.65 -12.21 -16.05
N THR A 598 21.48 -11.36 -16.65
CA THR A 598 22.84 -11.08 -16.20
C THR A 598 22.84 -10.35 -14.85
N GLY A 599 21.96 -9.34 -14.68
CA GLY A 599 21.77 -8.66 -13.41
C GLY A 599 21.14 -9.57 -12.35
N PHE A 600 20.18 -10.39 -12.75
CA PHE A 600 19.59 -11.37 -11.85
C PHE A 600 20.63 -12.34 -11.30
N ILE A 601 21.49 -12.91 -12.14
CA ILE A 601 22.58 -13.80 -11.70
C ILE A 601 23.56 -13.07 -10.77
N ALA A 602 23.95 -11.84 -11.11
CA ALA A 602 24.88 -11.04 -10.28
C ALA A 602 24.30 -10.79 -8.88
N ILE A 603 23.02 -10.37 -8.79
CA ILE A 603 22.35 -10.11 -7.51
C ILE A 603 22.12 -11.41 -6.74
N MET A 604 21.66 -12.49 -7.39
CA MET A 604 21.50 -13.78 -6.73
C MET A 604 22.82 -14.32 -6.20
N TRP A 605 23.94 -14.06 -6.87
CA TRP A 605 25.27 -14.40 -6.34
C TRP A 605 25.60 -13.60 -5.08
N ILE A 606 25.35 -12.28 -5.09
CA ILE A 606 25.54 -11.43 -3.88
C ILE A 606 24.70 -11.98 -2.73
N LEU A 607 23.40 -12.19 -2.96
CA LEU A 607 22.46 -12.66 -1.94
C LEU A 607 22.81 -14.05 -1.43
N GLY A 608 23.15 -14.98 -2.32
CA GLY A 608 23.60 -16.32 -1.96
C GLY A 608 24.89 -16.32 -1.13
N LYS A 609 25.84 -15.42 -1.47
CA LYS A 609 27.08 -15.26 -0.71
C LYS A 609 26.82 -14.70 0.69
N ILE A 610 25.95 -13.70 0.82
CA ILE A 610 25.56 -13.14 2.11
C ILE A 610 24.86 -14.20 2.97
N PHE A 611 23.94 -14.96 2.40
CA PHE A 611 23.27 -16.03 3.12
C PHE A 611 24.26 -17.09 3.63
N TYR A 612 25.17 -17.53 2.75
CA TYR A 612 26.24 -18.44 3.14
C TYR A 612 27.12 -17.88 4.28
N LEU A 613 27.51 -16.62 4.19
CA LEU A 613 28.30 -15.94 5.24
C LEU A 613 27.53 -15.89 6.57
N ASN A 614 26.24 -15.54 6.55
CA ASN A 614 25.41 -15.50 7.75
C ASN A 614 25.36 -16.87 8.44
N LEU A 615 25.15 -17.96 7.67
CA LEU A 615 25.17 -19.32 8.21
C LEU A 615 26.53 -19.71 8.76
N LYS A 616 27.61 -19.34 8.07
CA LYS A 616 28.98 -19.63 8.48
C LYS A 616 29.35 -18.92 9.77
N VAL A 617 28.95 -17.66 9.94
CA VAL A 617 29.16 -16.89 11.17
C VAL A 617 28.37 -17.51 12.32
N TYR A 618 27.09 -17.80 12.12
CA TYR A 618 26.26 -18.43 13.14
C TYR A 618 26.82 -19.79 13.58
N ASN A 619 27.16 -20.66 12.65
CA ASN A 619 27.70 -22.00 12.98
C ASN A 619 29.01 -21.92 13.77
N LYS A 620 29.83 -20.90 13.49
CA LYS A 620 31.12 -20.68 14.20
C LYS A 620 30.92 -20.15 15.63
N PHE A 621 29.89 -19.34 15.86
CA PHE A 621 29.70 -18.65 17.14
C PHE A 621 28.40 -19.02 17.86
N LYS A 622 27.74 -20.11 17.47
CA LYS A 622 26.47 -20.56 18.05
C LYS A 622 26.51 -20.82 19.57
N ASP A 623 27.73 -21.04 20.14
CA ASP A 623 27.93 -21.28 21.57
C ASP A 623 28.26 -19.98 22.35
N LYS A 624 28.43 -18.85 21.66
CA LYS A 624 28.64 -17.53 22.27
C LYS A 624 27.33 -16.77 22.34
N GLU A 625 26.87 -16.37 23.53
CA GLU A 625 25.55 -15.78 23.74
C GLU A 625 25.26 -14.58 22.82
N PHE A 626 25.95 -13.45 23.03
CA PHE A 626 25.70 -12.22 22.27
C PHE A 626 25.99 -12.40 20.76
N ILE A 627 27.16 -12.96 20.42
CA ILE A 627 27.59 -13.09 19.02
C ILE A 627 26.68 -14.07 18.28
N GLY A 628 26.33 -15.18 18.94
CA GLY A 628 25.43 -16.18 18.36
C GLY A 628 24.01 -15.63 18.16
N SER A 629 23.49 -14.82 19.10
CA SER A 629 22.19 -14.14 18.96
C SER A 629 22.21 -13.14 17.81
N LEU A 630 23.27 -12.33 17.71
CA LEU A 630 23.43 -11.35 16.63
C LEU A 630 23.54 -12.03 15.26
N ALA A 631 24.35 -13.08 15.13
CA ALA A 631 24.50 -13.83 13.88
C ALA A 631 23.20 -14.55 13.47
N LEU A 632 22.49 -15.11 14.44
CA LEU A 632 21.19 -15.78 14.20
C LEU A 632 20.11 -14.77 13.78
N GLY A 633 20.06 -13.61 14.46
CA GLY A 633 19.17 -12.53 14.10
C GLY A 633 19.46 -11.97 12.70
N ALA A 634 20.74 -11.78 12.36
CA ALA A 634 21.17 -11.34 11.03
C ALA A 634 20.73 -12.32 9.93
N ALA A 635 20.89 -13.63 10.16
CA ALA A 635 20.41 -14.65 9.22
C ALA A 635 18.87 -14.63 9.09
N GLY A 636 18.16 -14.47 10.20
CA GLY A 636 16.69 -14.31 10.19
C GLY A 636 16.22 -13.05 9.46
N CYS A 637 16.86 -11.90 9.67
CA CYS A 637 16.57 -10.65 8.95
C CYS A 637 16.82 -10.80 7.45
N PHE A 638 17.87 -11.51 7.07
CA PHE A 638 18.16 -11.76 5.66
C PHE A 638 17.09 -12.65 5.02
N VAL A 639 16.62 -13.69 5.68
CA VAL A 639 15.48 -14.51 5.23
C VAL A 639 14.20 -13.65 5.13
N SER A 640 13.95 -12.78 6.11
CA SER A 640 12.84 -11.82 6.06
C SER A 640 12.91 -10.93 4.82
N PHE A 641 14.08 -10.39 4.49
CA PHE A 641 14.32 -9.59 3.29
C PHE A 641 14.03 -10.36 2.00
N LEU A 642 14.51 -11.61 1.90
CA LEU A 642 14.26 -12.45 0.72
C LEU A 642 12.77 -12.75 0.53
N VAL A 643 12.06 -13.08 1.60
CA VAL A 643 10.64 -13.46 1.54
C VAL A 643 9.75 -12.25 1.33
N SER A 644 9.99 -11.13 2.02
CA SER A 644 9.24 -9.90 1.80
C SER A 644 9.45 -9.33 0.39
N GLY A 645 10.61 -9.55 -0.20
CA GLY A 645 10.94 -9.21 -1.58
C GLY A 645 10.14 -9.96 -2.65
N LEU A 646 9.39 -11.02 -2.29
CA LEU A 646 8.42 -11.67 -3.19
C LEU A 646 7.18 -10.80 -3.45
N THR A 647 6.89 -9.87 -2.54
CA THR A 647 5.67 -9.04 -2.59
C THR A 647 5.95 -7.54 -2.55
N GLU A 648 7.23 -7.14 -2.52
CA GLU A 648 7.65 -5.73 -2.50
C GLU A 648 9.02 -5.51 -3.15
N TRP A 649 9.28 -4.29 -3.64
CA TRP A 649 10.56 -3.88 -4.21
C TRP A 649 11.54 -3.37 -3.13
N ASN A 650 11.96 -4.26 -2.24
CA ASN A 650 12.81 -3.92 -1.09
C ASN A 650 14.26 -3.59 -1.46
N PHE A 651 14.76 -4.15 -2.58
CA PHE A 651 16.13 -3.90 -3.04
C PHE A 651 16.31 -2.46 -3.55
N GLY A 652 15.23 -1.82 -4.01
CA GLY A 652 15.23 -0.42 -4.41
C GLY A 652 14.93 0.57 -3.28
N ASP A 653 14.47 0.08 -2.14
CA ASP A 653 14.19 0.91 -0.97
C ASP A 653 15.48 1.20 -0.21
N HIS A 654 15.86 2.49 -0.15
CA HIS A 654 17.13 2.94 0.42
C HIS A 654 17.34 2.47 1.86
N GLU A 655 16.33 2.60 2.70
CA GLU A 655 16.42 2.29 4.12
C GLU A 655 16.58 0.79 4.36
N ILE A 656 15.81 -0.02 3.61
CA ILE A 656 15.82 -1.47 3.75
C ILE A 656 17.16 -2.04 3.29
N ILE A 657 17.64 -1.63 2.11
CA ILE A 657 18.89 -2.16 1.58
C ILE A 657 20.11 -1.67 2.38
N THR A 658 20.09 -0.43 2.88
CA THR A 658 21.10 0.10 3.80
C THR A 658 21.20 -0.74 5.07
N MET A 659 20.05 -1.13 5.62
CA MET A 659 20.00 -2.01 6.79
C MET A 659 20.58 -3.41 6.49
N ILE A 660 20.31 -3.97 5.32
CA ILE A 660 20.89 -5.25 4.91
C ILE A 660 22.41 -5.16 4.77
N TRP A 661 22.95 -4.09 4.17
CA TRP A 661 24.40 -3.87 4.08
C TRP A 661 25.03 -3.67 5.47
N PHE A 662 24.37 -2.95 6.36
CA PHE A 662 24.82 -2.78 7.75
C PHE A 662 24.90 -4.11 8.50
N ILE A 663 23.82 -4.91 8.48
CA ILE A 663 23.76 -6.24 9.11
C ILE A 663 24.86 -7.16 8.54
N THR A 664 25.03 -7.14 7.23
CA THR A 664 26.07 -7.91 6.53
C THR A 664 27.47 -7.49 7.00
N GLY A 665 27.73 -6.19 7.08
CA GLY A 665 29.00 -5.66 7.56
C GLY A 665 29.31 -6.06 9.00
N LEU A 666 28.33 -6.01 9.91
CA LEU A 666 28.50 -6.46 11.30
C LEU A 666 28.85 -7.96 11.37
N ASN A 667 28.13 -8.80 10.63
CA ASN A 667 28.40 -10.23 10.60
C ASN A 667 29.78 -10.56 10.03
N ILE A 668 30.21 -9.90 8.96
CA ILE A 668 31.55 -10.07 8.38
C ILE A 668 32.60 -9.66 9.40
N THR A 669 32.41 -8.55 10.11
CA THR A 669 33.34 -8.13 11.18
C THR A 669 33.53 -9.21 12.23
N LEU A 670 32.47 -9.82 12.71
CA LEU A 670 32.54 -10.93 13.68
C LEU A 670 33.29 -12.14 13.12
N TYR A 671 33.16 -12.41 11.82
CA TYR A 671 33.82 -13.54 11.19
C TYR A 671 35.34 -13.37 11.02
N LEU A 672 35.75 -12.18 10.56
CA LEU A 672 37.13 -11.91 10.16
C LEU A 672 38.09 -11.67 11.34
N ARG A 673 37.59 -11.16 12.45
CA ARG A 673 38.41 -10.84 13.64
C ARG A 673 38.52 -12.01 14.60
N LYS A 674 39.28 -13.00 14.17
CA LYS A 674 39.54 -14.26 14.89
C LYS A 674 40.16 -14.13 16.27
N LYS A 675 40.96 -13.07 16.54
CA LYS A 675 41.82 -12.98 17.70
C LYS A 675 41.18 -12.41 18.98
N GLU A 676 40.04 -11.73 18.89
CA GLU A 676 39.47 -10.97 20.01
C GLU A 676 38.09 -11.50 20.49
N ALA A 677 37.52 -12.51 19.84
CA ALA A 677 36.26 -13.11 20.18
C ALA A 677 36.38 -14.43 21.02
N GLY A 678 37.61 -14.72 21.47
CA GLY A 678 37.94 -15.88 22.29
C GLY A 678 37.77 -15.61 23.79
#